data_02bdf1b863c2657f2657febfc782298f
#
_entry.id   02bdf1b863c2657f2657febfc782298f
#
_cell.length_a   1.000
_cell.length_b   1.000
_cell.length_c   1.000
_cell.angle_alpha   90.00
_cell.angle_beta   90.00
_cell.angle_gamma   90.00
#
_symmetry.space_group_name_H-M   'P 1'
#
loop_
_entity.id
_entity.type
_entity.pdbx_description
1 polymer ?
#
loop_
_entity_poly.entity_id
_entity_poly.type
_entity_poly.pdbx_seq_one_letter_code
_entity_poly.pdbx_strand_id
1 'polypeptide(L)'
;ISVNTSITIIENEGVIVNDNNTSVKIEGCTNINSCNYNPDATVDDGSCLFLVAGSLEGENNIQPLVPYNYFYQSDDADNYIWSVVNGTIISGQGTSTVSVIWDVAVDGSLSVSAFNNECSTEIEILNITIDTSEIDWISNNISIARLWNEILLEAIRNDFARPTVHARNLFHISAAMYDAWAIIKQQGSTYLTGQIVNDFNVDYGSFSNDLTEEENLTMAISYSAYRLISHRFSQSPNSEYIINLASFYMNILGYDIENYEISNNTQNAIHLGNYIAQNYIQYGLDDGSNEELNYENQYYQPVNDPLSPLLSGNEDIIDPNRWQPLTLNVFIDQSGQITGENTPPFLGAEWGNVYSFGLNQEDLTVFSREDSNYNVYHDPGPPPLLNNSDQESFDFINAFSMVSIWGSHLSSENSTSWDISPNSIGNFSLDNLPIEVSDYNNFYNYLSGGDSSNGHDLNPFTNLPYEPQYALRGDYSRVLAEFWADGPESETPPGHWFVILNKVNDDPLLVKKFQASGELLSNLEWDIKSYFILGGTLHDAAVSVWGIKGWYDYVRPISVIRYLSGLGQSSNPSLDNYHPQGLPIVEGFIETVEDGDFLEGNNNENIGKIKLFTWRGHDYIDDEDLDQASVGWILAENWWPYQRPTFVTPNFAGYVSGHSTFSRAAAEVLTLFTGSSYFPGGIGKFSAPKDEFL
;
A
#
# COMPACT_ATOMS: atom_id res chain seq x y z
N ILE A 1 -17.54 -6.47 32.58
CA ILE A 1 -18.79 -5.82 33.01
C ILE A 1 -19.76 -6.93 33.36
N SER A 2 -20.06 -7.14 34.66
CA SER A 2 -20.98 -8.16 35.16
C SER A 2 -22.42 -7.72 34.88
N VAL A 3 -23.15 -8.52 34.16
CA VAL A 3 -24.61 -8.37 34.03
C VAL A 3 -25.29 -9.20 35.10
N ASN A 4 -25.94 -8.55 36.06
CA ASN A 4 -26.84 -9.16 37.05
C ASN A 4 -28.19 -9.45 36.38
N THR A 5 -28.51 -10.70 36.16
CA THR A 5 -29.87 -11.12 35.88
C THR A 5 -30.53 -11.58 37.18
N SER A 6 -31.55 -10.85 37.61
CA SER A 6 -32.42 -11.22 38.72
C SER A 6 -33.46 -12.24 38.29
N ILE A 7 -33.44 -13.41 38.93
CA ILE A 7 -34.48 -14.45 38.78
C ILE A 7 -35.57 -14.13 39.77
N THR A 8 -36.79 -13.96 39.32
CA THR A 8 -38.01 -13.89 40.16
C THR A 8 -38.53 -15.30 40.36
N ILE A 9 -38.49 -15.79 41.57
CA ILE A 9 -39.11 -17.05 41.98
C ILE A 9 -40.57 -16.79 42.32
N ILE A 10 -41.49 -17.45 41.64
CA ILE A 10 -42.90 -17.51 42.03
C ILE A 10 -43.09 -18.76 42.83
N GLU A 11 -43.33 -18.62 44.13
CA GLU A 11 -43.77 -19.73 44.98
C GLU A 11 -45.24 -20.06 44.72
N ASN A 12 -45.48 -21.32 44.41
CA ASN A 12 -46.83 -21.91 44.58
C ASN A 12 -46.74 -23.10 45.52
N GLU A 13 -47.42 -22.98 46.64
CA GLU A 13 -47.56 -24.04 47.64
C GLU A 13 -48.35 -25.22 47.09
N GLY A 14 -47.80 -26.41 47.25
CA GLY A 14 -48.54 -27.66 47.01
C GLY A 14 -47.72 -28.85 47.54
N VAL A 15 -47.82 -29.13 48.79
CA VAL A 15 -47.21 -30.32 49.42
C VAL A 15 -47.95 -31.58 48.95
N ILE A 16 -47.28 -32.43 48.18
CA ILE A 16 -47.55 -33.87 48.08
C ILE A 16 -46.23 -34.59 48.25
N VAL A 17 -46.07 -35.23 49.39
CA VAL A 17 -44.99 -36.18 49.66
C VAL A 17 -45.31 -37.44 48.88
N ASN A 18 -44.47 -37.80 47.89
CA ASN A 18 -44.38 -39.15 47.38
C ASN A 18 -42.90 -39.51 47.25
N ASP A 19 -42.50 -40.42 48.16
CA ASP A 19 -41.26 -41.17 48.12
C ASP A 19 -41.17 -41.95 46.81
N ASN A 20 -40.39 -41.43 45.87
CA ASN A 20 -39.76 -42.24 44.83
C ASN A 20 -38.41 -41.62 44.50
N ASN A 21 -37.37 -42.33 44.91
CA ASN A 21 -36.00 -42.07 44.59
C ASN A 21 -35.78 -42.21 43.09
N THR A 22 -36.22 -41.21 42.32
CA THR A 22 -35.84 -41.05 40.92
C THR A 22 -34.72 -40.04 40.90
N SER A 23 -33.49 -40.55 40.81
CA SER A 23 -32.36 -39.70 40.41
C SER A 23 -32.74 -38.93 39.14
N VAL A 24 -32.73 -37.61 39.21
CA VAL A 24 -32.92 -36.76 38.04
C VAL A 24 -31.86 -37.18 37.02
N LYS A 25 -32.33 -37.75 35.91
CA LYS A 25 -31.46 -38.02 34.76
C LYS A 25 -31.15 -36.70 34.11
N ILE A 26 -29.94 -36.26 34.17
CA ILE A 26 -29.44 -35.13 33.42
C ILE A 26 -28.68 -35.75 32.24
N GLU A 27 -29.19 -35.53 31.04
CA GLU A 27 -28.58 -35.98 29.80
C GLU A 27 -27.51 -34.97 29.40
N GLY A 28 -26.39 -35.44 28.85
CA GLY A 28 -25.25 -34.64 28.38
C GLY A 28 -23.97 -35.48 28.28
N CYS A 29 -22.91 -34.92 27.80
CA CYS A 29 -21.62 -35.60 27.70
C CYS A 29 -21.03 -35.91 29.09
N THR A 30 -20.78 -37.20 29.39
CA THR A 30 -20.21 -37.68 30.66
C THR A 30 -18.73 -37.97 30.58
N ASN A 31 -18.09 -37.80 29.41
CA ASN A 31 -16.69 -38.05 29.23
C ASN A 31 -15.85 -36.83 29.65
N ILE A 32 -15.06 -36.95 30.72
CA ILE A 32 -14.22 -35.86 31.25
C ILE A 32 -13.18 -35.30 30.25
N ASN A 33 -12.87 -36.07 29.21
CA ASN A 33 -11.92 -35.66 28.19
C ASN A 33 -12.58 -35.00 26.97
N SER A 34 -13.90 -34.83 26.98
CA SER A 34 -14.60 -34.12 25.91
C SER A 34 -14.64 -32.62 26.21
N CYS A 35 -14.67 -31.82 25.14
CA CYS A 35 -14.71 -30.35 25.25
C CYS A 35 -16.02 -29.84 25.83
N ASN A 36 -17.10 -30.55 25.60
CA ASN A 36 -18.44 -30.24 26.13
C ASN A 36 -18.82 -31.13 27.32
N TYR A 37 -17.82 -31.59 28.11
CA TYR A 37 -18.06 -32.36 29.34
C TYR A 37 -19.02 -31.59 30.25
N ASN A 38 -20.13 -32.23 30.61
CA ASN A 38 -21.06 -31.69 31.57
C ASN A 38 -20.91 -32.47 32.91
N PRO A 39 -20.30 -31.86 33.98
CA PRO A 39 -20.10 -32.51 35.25
C PRO A 39 -21.40 -32.88 35.94
N ASP A 40 -22.53 -32.30 35.58
CA ASP A 40 -23.85 -32.58 36.14
C ASP A 40 -24.59 -33.70 35.39
N ALA A 41 -24.10 -34.13 34.23
CA ALA A 41 -24.69 -35.20 33.46
C ALA A 41 -24.56 -36.54 34.17
N THR A 42 -25.70 -37.24 34.29
CA THR A 42 -25.82 -38.59 34.88
C THR A 42 -26.05 -39.68 33.85
N VAL A 43 -26.33 -39.29 32.61
CA VAL A 43 -26.56 -40.16 31.44
C VAL A 43 -25.87 -39.55 30.25
N ASP A 44 -25.02 -40.34 29.60
CA ASP A 44 -24.43 -39.96 28.33
C ASP A 44 -25.51 -39.97 27.23
N ASP A 45 -25.69 -38.85 26.57
CA ASP A 45 -26.65 -38.67 25.47
C ASP A 45 -25.98 -38.83 24.08
N GLY A 46 -24.67 -39.17 24.06
CA GLY A 46 -23.90 -39.30 22.80
C GLY A 46 -23.44 -37.99 22.21
N SER A 47 -23.60 -36.87 22.95
CA SER A 47 -23.21 -35.53 22.48
C SER A 47 -21.75 -35.19 22.73
N CYS A 48 -20.92 -36.13 23.24
CA CYS A 48 -19.52 -35.87 23.52
C CYS A 48 -18.74 -35.46 22.29
N LEU A 49 -18.12 -34.26 22.35
CA LEU A 49 -17.33 -33.70 21.27
C LEU A 49 -15.85 -33.82 21.59
N PHE A 50 -15.10 -34.27 20.60
CA PHE A 50 -13.64 -34.38 20.66
C PHE A 50 -13.08 -33.78 19.38
N LEU A 51 -12.12 -32.88 19.53
CA LEU A 51 -11.31 -32.47 18.40
C LEU A 51 -10.00 -33.26 18.43
N VAL A 52 -9.74 -34.03 17.37
CA VAL A 52 -8.54 -34.87 17.29
C VAL A 52 -7.39 -34.03 16.84
N ALA A 53 -6.33 -33.95 17.66
CA ALA A 53 -5.11 -33.26 17.28
C ALA A 53 -4.49 -33.92 16.03
N GLY A 54 -4.09 -33.11 15.07
CA GLY A 54 -3.34 -33.52 13.89
C GLY A 54 -1.86 -33.68 14.17
N SER A 55 -1.07 -33.79 13.14
CA SER A 55 0.39 -33.64 13.16
C SER A 55 0.79 -32.42 12.34
N LEU A 56 1.69 -31.62 12.90
CA LEU A 56 2.28 -30.48 12.19
C LEU A 56 3.39 -30.99 11.26
N GLU A 57 3.20 -30.86 9.96
CA GLU A 57 4.09 -31.34 8.92
C GLU A 57 4.69 -30.18 8.12
N GLY A 58 5.96 -30.29 7.78
CA GLY A 58 6.70 -29.33 6.96
C GLY A 58 8.20 -29.43 7.18
N GLU A 59 8.97 -28.77 6.34
CA GLU A 59 10.43 -28.71 6.45
C GLU A 59 10.82 -27.96 7.74
N ASN A 60 11.79 -28.49 8.46
CA ASN A 60 12.28 -27.88 9.71
C ASN A 60 13.77 -27.52 9.69
N ASN A 61 14.47 -27.87 8.61
CA ASN A 61 15.81 -27.35 8.33
C ASN A 61 15.70 -26.59 6.99
N ILE A 62 15.64 -25.28 7.06
CA ILE A 62 15.17 -24.42 5.98
C ILE A 62 16.18 -23.33 5.66
N GLN A 63 16.14 -22.83 4.43
CA GLN A 63 16.85 -21.62 4.06
C GLN A 63 16.02 -20.39 4.44
N PRO A 64 16.63 -19.32 4.97
CA PRO A 64 15.89 -18.10 5.29
C PRO A 64 15.40 -17.40 4.02
N LEU A 65 14.36 -16.58 4.16
CA LEU A 65 13.76 -15.76 3.09
C LEU A 65 13.14 -16.52 1.91
N VAL A 66 12.98 -17.84 2.04
CA VAL A 66 12.25 -18.68 1.08
C VAL A 66 10.93 -19.10 1.71
N PRO A 67 9.81 -19.01 0.98
CA PRO A 67 8.51 -19.47 1.48
C PRO A 67 8.48 -20.97 1.67
N TYR A 68 8.04 -21.43 2.83
CA TYR A 68 7.80 -22.83 3.16
C TYR A 68 6.36 -23.05 3.57
N ASN A 69 5.76 -24.14 3.07
CA ASN A 69 4.39 -24.49 3.43
C ASN A 69 4.38 -25.55 4.54
N TYR A 70 3.51 -25.32 5.52
CA TYR A 70 3.27 -26.19 6.66
C TYR A 70 1.81 -26.63 6.67
N PHE A 71 1.58 -27.85 7.10
CA PHE A 71 0.27 -28.48 7.09
C PHE A 71 -0.06 -28.99 8.47
N TYR A 72 -1.29 -28.75 8.90
CA TYR A 72 -1.84 -29.33 10.11
C TYR A 72 -3.31 -29.65 9.86
N GLN A 73 -3.62 -30.96 9.83
CA GLN A 73 -4.99 -31.42 9.60
C GLN A 73 -5.56 -31.98 10.89
N SER A 74 -6.64 -31.41 11.37
CA SER A 74 -7.46 -31.92 12.46
C SER A 74 -8.84 -32.23 11.91
N ASP A 75 -9.32 -33.44 12.18
CA ASP A 75 -10.67 -33.84 11.73
C ASP A 75 -11.70 -33.02 12.53
N ASP A 76 -12.75 -32.55 11.86
CA ASP A 76 -13.83 -31.74 12.42
C ASP A 76 -13.43 -30.34 12.95
N ALA A 77 -12.25 -29.81 12.56
CA ALA A 77 -11.88 -28.43 12.82
C ALA A 77 -12.45 -27.49 11.77
N ASP A 78 -12.96 -26.36 12.21
CA ASP A 78 -13.51 -25.30 11.35
C ASP A 78 -12.44 -24.23 11.04
N ASN A 79 -11.49 -24.03 11.96
CA ASN A 79 -10.49 -22.97 11.81
C ASN A 79 -9.18 -23.32 12.55
N TYR A 80 -8.10 -22.57 12.25
CA TYR A 80 -6.76 -22.83 12.75
C TYR A 80 -6.12 -21.52 13.20
N ILE A 81 -5.41 -21.54 14.35
CA ILE A 81 -4.59 -20.42 14.79
C ILE A 81 -3.13 -20.81 14.65
N TRP A 82 -2.44 -20.12 13.76
CA TRP A 82 -1.01 -20.25 13.56
C TRP A 82 -0.27 -19.12 14.28
N SER A 83 0.86 -19.41 14.87
CA SER A 83 1.75 -18.41 15.45
C SER A 83 3.19 -18.78 15.12
N VAL A 84 3.97 -17.77 14.74
CA VAL A 84 5.36 -17.93 14.31
C VAL A 84 6.27 -17.09 15.18
N VAL A 85 7.47 -17.59 15.44
CA VAL A 85 8.56 -16.87 16.12
C VAL A 85 9.75 -16.87 15.18
N ASN A 86 10.33 -15.70 14.93
CA ASN A 86 11.42 -15.47 13.98
C ASN A 86 11.07 -15.89 12.54
N GLY A 87 9.89 -15.47 12.11
CA GLY A 87 9.37 -15.65 10.75
C GLY A 87 8.08 -14.89 10.55
N THR A 88 7.61 -14.82 9.30
CA THR A 88 6.39 -14.12 8.91
C THR A 88 5.45 -15.07 8.17
N ILE A 89 4.20 -15.13 8.60
CA ILE A 89 3.14 -15.83 7.88
C ILE A 89 2.72 -14.96 6.69
N ILE A 90 2.95 -15.47 5.48
CA ILE A 90 2.62 -14.74 4.24
C ILE A 90 1.25 -15.12 3.67
N SER A 91 0.71 -16.28 4.04
CA SER A 91 -0.66 -16.68 3.67
C SER A 91 -1.13 -17.88 4.49
N GLY A 92 -2.44 -18.12 4.49
CA GLY A 92 -3.04 -19.33 5.06
C GLY A 92 -3.37 -19.28 6.55
N GLN A 93 -3.28 -18.11 7.20
CA GLN A 93 -3.80 -17.95 8.55
C GLN A 93 -5.30 -18.32 8.58
N GLY A 94 -5.73 -19.09 9.57
CA GLY A 94 -7.11 -19.59 9.67
C GLY A 94 -7.35 -20.92 8.93
N THR A 95 -6.45 -21.40 8.10
CA THR A 95 -6.61 -22.65 7.32
C THR A 95 -5.70 -23.77 7.80
N SER A 96 -5.94 -25.00 7.32
CA SER A 96 -5.07 -26.16 7.62
C SER A 96 -3.67 -26.09 7.03
N THR A 97 -3.39 -25.07 6.20
CA THR A 97 -2.11 -24.88 5.52
C THR A 97 -1.66 -23.45 5.70
N VAL A 98 -0.41 -23.24 6.09
CA VAL A 98 0.18 -21.90 6.21
C VAL A 98 1.47 -21.84 5.40
N SER A 99 1.73 -20.69 4.77
CA SER A 99 3.00 -20.38 4.15
C SER A 99 3.77 -19.39 5.01
N VAL A 100 5.04 -19.70 5.31
CA VAL A 100 5.89 -18.90 6.20
C VAL A 100 7.21 -18.59 5.52
N ILE A 101 7.65 -17.35 5.61
CA ILE A 101 9.03 -16.94 5.35
C ILE A 101 9.73 -16.79 6.69
N TRP A 102 10.92 -17.40 6.81
CA TRP A 102 11.68 -17.40 8.05
C TRP A 102 12.74 -16.30 8.06
N ASP A 103 12.90 -15.71 9.24
CA ASP A 103 13.87 -14.65 9.47
C ASP A 103 15.30 -15.15 9.37
N VAL A 104 16.23 -14.23 9.29
CA VAL A 104 17.63 -14.50 9.02
C VAL A 104 18.40 -14.75 10.30
N ALA A 105 19.20 -15.83 10.31
CA ALA A 105 20.22 -16.10 11.32
C ALA A 105 19.73 -16.49 12.74
N VAL A 106 18.46 -16.70 12.97
CA VAL A 106 17.93 -17.14 14.27
C VAL A 106 16.95 -18.28 14.06
N ASP A 107 17.18 -19.41 14.74
CA ASP A 107 16.22 -20.52 14.75
C ASP A 107 14.83 -20.03 15.18
N GLY A 108 13.81 -20.53 14.51
CA GLY A 108 12.43 -20.15 14.73
C GLY A 108 11.56 -21.25 15.31
N SER A 109 10.29 -20.96 15.49
CA SER A 109 9.28 -21.96 15.79
C SER A 109 7.94 -21.60 15.18
N LEU A 110 7.24 -22.61 14.69
CA LEU A 110 5.87 -22.51 14.22
C LEU A 110 4.97 -23.28 15.18
N SER A 111 3.88 -22.69 15.61
CA SER A 111 2.89 -23.34 16.43
C SER A 111 1.50 -23.24 15.83
N VAL A 112 0.68 -24.25 16.07
CA VAL A 112 -0.68 -24.32 15.59
C VAL A 112 -1.63 -24.93 16.62
N SER A 113 -2.86 -24.44 16.67
CA SER A 113 -3.98 -25.11 17.29
C SER A 113 -5.18 -25.04 16.34
N ALA A 114 -5.94 -26.12 16.26
CA ALA A 114 -7.18 -26.15 15.50
C ALA A 114 -8.37 -26.03 16.47
N PHE A 115 -9.47 -25.45 16.00
CA PHE A 115 -10.67 -25.28 16.82
C PHE A 115 -11.94 -25.34 15.96
N ASN A 116 -13.02 -25.62 16.63
CA ASN A 116 -14.39 -25.42 16.17
C ASN A 116 -15.15 -24.68 17.28
N ASN A 117 -16.45 -24.45 17.10
CA ASN A 117 -17.25 -23.65 18.03
C ASN A 117 -17.18 -24.07 19.50
N GLU A 118 -16.78 -25.30 19.82
CA GLU A 118 -16.85 -25.86 21.16
C GLU A 118 -15.50 -26.43 21.68
N CYS A 119 -14.55 -26.74 20.78
CA CYS A 119 -13.32 -27.43 21.08
C CYS A 119 -12.09 -26.76 20.49
N SER A 120 -10.95 -26.93 21.16
CA SER A 120 -9.63 -26.65 20.59
C SER A 120 -8.66 -27.80 20.83
N THR A 121 -7.72 -28.01 19.92
CA THR A 121 -6.61 -28.93 20.14
C THR A 121 -5.59 -28.33 21.11
N GLU A 122 -4.72 -29.16 21.67
CA GLU A 122 -3.47 -28.65 22.28
C GLU A 122 -2.61 -27.99 21.20
N ILE A 123 -1.78 -27.02 21.62
CA ILE A 123 -0.86 -26.32 20.71
C ILE A 123 0.27 -27.28 20.32
N GLU A 124 0.46 -27.52 19.04
CA GLU A 124 1.60 -28.27 18.52
C GLU A 124 2.68 -27.29 18.03
N ILE A 125 3.94 -27.62 18.30
CA ILE A 125 5.07 -26.72 18.01
C ILE A 125 6.10 -27.48 17.17
N LEU A 126 6.50 -26.87 16.03
CA LEU A 126 7.62 -27.30 15.20
C LEU A 126 8.77 -26.30 15.38
N ASN A 127 9.92 -26.79 15.87
CA ASN A 127 11.12 -25.97 15.91
C ASN A 127 11.82 -25.97 14.56
N ILE A 128 12.21 -24.80 14.10
CA ILE A 128 12.82 -24.57 12.81
C ILE A 128 14.29 -24.21 12.99
N THR A 129 15.15 -24.89 12.27
CA THR A 129 16.58 -24.60 12.20
C THR A 129 16.88 -23.88 10.89
N ILE A 130 17.55 -22.75 10.95
CA ILE A 130 17.91 -21.96 9.79
C ILE A 130 19.26 -22.45 9.25
N ASP A 131 19.24 -23.06 8.06
CA ASP A 131 20.44 -23.43 7.33
C ASP A 131 20.94 -22.27 6.45
N THR A 132 22.00 -21.64 6.88
CA THR A 132 22.63 -20.54 6.16
C THR A 132 23.75 -21.00 5.20
N SER A 133 24.00 -22.31 5.10
CA SER A 133 25.15 -22.84 4.40
C SER A 133 25.06 -22.80 2.89
N GLU A 134 23.88 -22.64 2.31
CA GLU A 134 23.64 -22.68 0.86
C GLU A 134 22.74 -21.53 0.34
N ILE A 135 22.93 -20.30 0.78
CA ILE A 135 22.25 -19.18 0.08
C ILE A 135 23.04 -18.88 -1.19
N ASP A 136 22.65 -19.53 -2.27
CA ASP A 136 23.26 -19.34 -3.57
C ASP A 136 22.59 -18.19 -4.34
N TRP A 137 22.78 -16.94 -3.85
CA TRP A 137 22.39 -15.73 -4.59
C TRP A 137 23.22 -15.57 -5.87
N ILE A 138 24.41 -16.19 -5.93
CA ILE A 138 25.28 -16.20 -7.09
C ILE A 138 24.70 -17.09 -8.21
N SER A 139 23.98 -18.17 -7.88
CA SER A 139 23.37 -19.06 -8.88
C SER A 139 22.26 -18.40 -9.68
N ASN A 140 21.58 -17.41 -9.10
CA ASN A 140 20.50 -16.66 -9.76
C ASN A 140 21.01 -15.57 -10.72
N ASN A 141 22.33 -15.40 -10.85
CA ASN A 141 22.96 -14.40 -11.73
C ASN A 141 22.44 -12.95 -11.50
N ILE A 142 22.00 -12.66 -10.28
CA ILE A 142 21.61 -11.30 -9.88
C ILE A 142 22.85 -10.49 -9.55
N SER A 143 22.78 -9.18 -9.78
CA SER A 143 23.88 -8.28 -9.43
C SER A 143 23.84 -7.92 -7.94
N ILE A 144 24.98 -7.48 -7.40
CA ILE A 144 25.04 -6.95 -6.04
C ILE A 144 24.13 -5.74 -5.84
N ALA A 145 23.94 -4.92 -6.87
CA ALA A 145 23.00 -3.80 -6.82
C ALA A 145 21.54 -4.26 -6.73
N ARG A 146 21.20 -5.35 -7.45
CA ARG A 146 19.86 -5.97 -7.36
C ARG A 146 19.61 -6.54 -5.96
N LEU A 147 20.57 -7.22 -5.36
CA LEU A 147 20.45 -7.72 -3.99
C LEU A 147 20.11 -6.58 -3.02
N TRP A 148 20.87 -5.50 -3.03
CA TRP A 148 20.63 -4.37 -2.14
C TRP A 148 19.34 -3.61 -2.46
N ASN A 149 18.89 -3.64 -3.70
CA ASN A 149 17.60 -3.09 -4.08
C ASN A 149 16.43 -3.92 -3.51
N GLU A 150 16.52 -5.26 -3.51
CA GLU A 150 15.49 -6.12 -2.88
C GLU A 150 15.45 -5.91 -1.37
N ILE A 151 16.60 -5.79 -0.71
CA ILE A 151 16.67 -5.49 0.73
C ILE A 151 16.05 -4.10 1.02
N LEU A 152 16.29 -3.11 0.16
CA LEU A 152 15.68 -1.80 0.27
C LEU A 152 14.16 -1.83 0.09
N LEU A 153 13.65 -2.59 -0.87
CA LEU A 153 12.20 -2.78 -1.07
C LEU A 153 11.57 -3.47 0.13
N GLU A 154 12.25 -4.47 0.70
CA GLU A 154 11.79 -5.13 1.91
C GLU A 154 11.80 -4.18 3.12
N ALA A 155 12.79 -3.32 3.22
CA ALA A 155 12.82 -2.28 4.24
C ALA A 155 11.64 -1.30 4.09
N ILE A 156 11.26 -0.95 2.87
CA ILE A 156 10.11 -0.09 2.58
C ILE A 156 8.80 -0.77 3.00
N ARG A 157 8.61 -2.08 2.75
CA ARG A 157 7.41 -2.82 3.18
C ARG A 157 7.24 -2.83 4.70
N ASN A 158 8.33 -2.70 5.43
CA ASN A 158 8.39 -2.72 6.88
C ASN A 158 8.54 -1.32 7.51
N ASP A 159 8.34 -0.25 6.73
CA ASP A 159 8.36 1.14 7.19
C ASP A 159 6.94 1.73 7.25
N PHE A 160 6.80 2.95 7.75
CA PHE A 160 5.57 3.74 7.66
C PHE A 160 5.19 4.02 6.20
N ALA A 161 3.88 4.15 5.89
CA ALA A 161 3.39 4.47 4.54
C ALA A 161 3.74 5.91 4.12
N ARG A 162 4.99 6.13 3.70
CA ARG A 162 5.54 7.46 3.40
C ARG A 162 6.10 7.55 1.97
N PRO A 163 5.26 7.65 0.92
CA PRO A 163 5.70 7.62 -0.48
C PRO A 163 6.80 8.63 -0.81
N THR A 164 6.77 9.82 -0.22
CA THR A 164 7.78 10.85 -0.40
C THR A 164 9.15 10.45 0.15
N VAL A 165 9.17 9.92 1.38
CA VAL A 165 10.37 9.43 2.05
C VAL A 165 10.93 8.22 1.30
N HIS A 166 10.06 7.32 0.83
CA HIS A 166 10.47 6.14 0.07
C HIS A 166 11.08 6.51 -1.29
N ALA A 167 10.47 7.45 -2.02
CA ALA A 167 11.06 7.95 -3.28
C ALA A 167 12.46 8.53 -3.05
N ARG A 168 12.64 9.31 -1.98
CA ARG A 168 13.94 9.88 -1.59
C ARG A 168 14.95 8.80 -1.18
N ASN A 169 14.53 7.80 -0.40
CA ASN A 169 15.41 6.71 0.01
C ASN A 169 15.84 5.83 -1.17
N LEU A 170 14.91 5.50 -2.07
CA LEU A 170 15.19 4.79 -3.32
C LEU A 170 16.21 5.55 -4.17
N PHE A 171 16.06 6.88 -4.28
CA PHE A 171 17.01 7.72 -5.01
C PHE A 171 18.38 7.75 -4.34
N HIS A 172 18.48 8.12 -3.06
CA HIS A 172 19.77 8.31 -2.38
C HIS A 172 20.58 7.02 -2.31
N ILE A 173 19.94 5.87 -2.05
CA ILE A 173 20.64 4.59 -1.99
C ILE A 173 21.08 4.14 -3.38
N SER A 174 20.25 4.32 -4.41
CA SER A 174 20.62 4.02 -5.79
C SER A 174 21.77 4.94 -6.27
N ALA A 175 21.72 6.21 -5.90
CA ALA A 175 22.79 7.18 -6.24
C ALA A 175 24.11 6.87 -5.51
N ALA A 176 24.05 6.41 -4.26
CA ALA A 176 25.24 5.98 -3.53
C ALA A 176 25.89 4.73 -4.17
N MET A 177 25.06 3.76 -4.59
CA MET A 177 25.55 2.60 -5.33
C MET A 177 26.14 3.00 -6.70
N TYR A 178 25.52 3.97 -7.38
CA TYR A 178 26.02 4.52 -8.63
C TYR A 178 27.38 5.24 -8.44
N ASP A 179 27.52 6.06 -7.38
CA ASP A 179 28.80 6.73 -7.08
C ASP A 179 29.92 5.73 -6.83
N ALA A 180 29.65 4.65 -6.08
CA ALA A 180 30.61 3.56 -5.87
C ALA A 180 31.02 2.91 -7.19
N TRP A 181 30.06 2.63 -8.06
CA TRP A 181 30.30 2.07 -9.38
C TRP A 181 31.10 3.03 -10.27
N ALA A 182 30.73 4.31 -10.34
CA ALA A 182 31.37 5.30 -11.19
C ALA A 182 32.84 5.54 -10.80
N ILE A 183 33.14 5.57 -9.50
CA ILE A 183 34.49 5.73 -8.97
C ILE A 183 35.37 4.53 -9.33
N ILE A 184 34.90 3.31 -9.09
CA ILE A 184 35.70 2.08 -9.29
C ILE A 184 35.87 1.80 -10.78
N LYS A 185 34.84 1.95 -11.58
CA LYS A 185 34.90 1.79 -13.05
C LYS A 185 35.63 2.92 -13.75
N GLN A 186 35.81 4.06 -13.09
CA GLN A 186 36.30 5.31 -13.70
C GLN A 186 35.50 5.69 -14.96
N GLN A 187 34.17 5.51 -14.88
CA GLN A 187 33.23 5.76 -15.97
C GLN A 187 32.09 6.66 -15.48
N GLY A 188 31.77 7.68 -16.28
CA GLY A 188 30.75 8.66 -15.91
C GLY A 188 31.22 9.63 -14.83
N SER A 189 30.34 10.53 -14.43
CA SER A 189 30.54 11.42 -13.28
C SER A 189 29.71 10.88 -12.10
N THR A 190 30.25 10.96 -10.90
CA THR A 190 29.51 10.73 -9.67
C THR A 190 28.39 11.75 -9.52
N TYR A 191 27.35 11.43 -8.77
CA TYR A 191 26.28 12.37 -8.47
C TYR A 191 26.67 13.31 -7.31
N LEU A 192 27.08 12.74 -6.17
CA LEU A 192 27.40 13.50 -4.96
C LEU A 192 28.89 13.48 -4.61
N THR A 193 29.52 12.32 -4.67
CA THR A 193 30.91 12.14 -4.22
C THR A 193 31.89 12.90 -5.13
N GLY A 194 32.58 13.90 -4.57
CA GLY A 194 33.48 14.78 -5.34
C GLY A 194 32.77 15.86 -6.14
N GLN A 195 31.50 16.15 -5.84
CA GLN A 195 30.67 17.14 -6.52
C GLN A 195 30.15 18.20 -5.54
N ILE A 196 29.60 19.27 -6.10
CA ILE A 196 28.76 20.25 -5.38
C ILE A 196 27.35 20.10 -5.90
N VAL A 197 26.43 19.68 -5.03
CA VAL A 197 25.02 19.47 -5.35
C VAL A 197 24.19 20.30 -4.38
N ASN A 198 23.35 21.20 -4.87
CA ASN A 198 22.54 22.11 -4.06
C ASN A 198 23.35 22.83 -2.94
N ASP A 199 24.50 23.36 -3.30
CA ASP A 199 25.49 24.01 -2.39
C ASP A 199 26.15 23.07 -1.37
N PHE A 200 25.79 21.79 -1.32
CA PHE A 200 26.45 20.78 -0.51
C PHE A 200 27.69 20.25 -1.23
N ASN A 201 28.86 20.43 -0.61
CA ASN A 201 30.15 20.08 -1.21
C ASN A 201 30.72 18.80 -0.59
N VAL A 202 31.06 17.83 -1.41
CA VAL A 202 31.72 16.59 -1.00
C VAL A 202 33.10 16.49 -1.62
N ASP A 203 34.13 16.55 -0.79
CA ASP A 203 35.53 16.38 -1.24
C ASP A 203 35.79 14.89 -1.56
N TYR A 204 36.51 14.65 -2.64
CA TYR A 204 36.98 13.31 -2.99
C TYR A 204 38.40 13.37 -3.52
N GLY A 205 39.25 12.50 -3.01
CA GLY A 205 40.63 12.40 -3.44
C GLY A 205 40.84 11.36 -4.53
N SER A 206 41.07 10.11 -4.16
CA SER A 206 41.28 9.01 -5.10
C SER A 206 40.98 7.65 -4.49
N PHE A 207 40.75 6.66 -5.36
CA PHE A 207 40.64 5.25 -4.99
C PHE A 207 41.55 4.41 -5.92
N SER A 208 42.37 3.53 -5.36
CA SER A 208 43.07 2.47 -6.08
C SER A 208 43.56 1.41 -5.11
N ASN A 209 43.53 0.15 -5.50
CA ASN A 209 44.08 -0.98 -4.77
C ASN A 209 44.46 -2.12 -5.74
N ASP A 210 44.94 -3.25 -5.19
CA ASP A 210 45.35 -4.43 -5.94
C ASP A 210 44.25 -5.51 -6.07
N LEU A 211 43.03 -5.29 -5.53
CA LEU A 211 41.91 -6.20 -5.67
C LEU A 211 41.33 -6.13 -7.09
N THR A 212 40.56 -7.15 -7.46
CA THR A 212 39.86 -7.13 -8.72
C THR A 212 38.78 -6.05 -8.72
N GLU A 213 38.36 -5.62 -9.89
CA GLU A 213 37.28 -4.64 -10.05
C GLU A 213 35.97 -5.16 -9.44
N GLU A 214 35.65 -6.43 -9.62
CA GLU A 214 34.44 -7.07 -9.09
C GLU A 214 34.41 -7.10 -7.56
N GLU A 215 35.54 -7.49 -6.91
CA GLU A 215 35.65 -7.45 -5.45
C GLU A 215 35.47 -6.03 -4.90
N ASN A 216 36.07 -5.05 -5.55
CA ASN A 216 35.94 -3.64 -5.14
C ASN A 216 34.51 -3.13 -5.29
N LEU A 217 33.82 -3.45 -6.41
CA LEU A 217 32.43 -3.07 -6.68
C LEU A 217 31.50 -3.70 -5.64
N THR A 218 31.59 -5.02 -5.45
CA THR A 218 30.74 -5.74 -4.48
C THR A 218 30.90 -5.16 -3.07
N MET A 219 32.13 -4.88 -2.67
CA MET A 219 32.44 -4.35 -1.33
C MET A 219 31.93 -2.92 -1.15
N ALA A 220 32.29 -1.98 -2.04
CA ALA A 220 31.91 -0.58 -1.90
C ALA A 220 30.40 -0.36 -2.02
N ILE A 221 29.73 -1.05 -2.95
CA ILE A 221 28.27 -1.01 -3.11
C ILE A 221 27.60 -1.55 -1.85
N SER A 222 28.06 -2.68 -1.31
CA SER A 222 27.45 -3.28 -0.12
C SER A 222 27.57 -2.38 1.10
N TYR A 223 28.75 -1.83 1.38
CA TYR A 223 28.91 -0.95 2.54
C TYR A 223 28.13 0.36 2.38
N SER A 224 28.07 0.94 1.18
CA SER A 224 27.28 2.16 0.96
C SER A 224 25.78 1.91 1.15
N ALA A 225 25.23 0.84 0.58
CA ALA A 225 23.82 0.49 0.71
C ALA A 225 23.46 0.08 2.16
N TYR A 226 24.25 -0.82 2.77
CA TYR A 226 24.05 -1.28 4.14
C TYR A 226 23.96 -0.12 5.15
N ARG A 227 24.94 0.81 5.11
CA ARG A 227 24.97 1.96 6.04
C ARG A 227 23.78 2.88 5.85
N LEU A 228 23.38 3.13 4.60
CA LEU A 228 22.23 3.98 4.30
C LEU A 228 20.90 3.32 4.72
N ILE A 229 20.69 2.05 4.42
CA ILE A 229 19.51 1.31 4.85
C ILE A 229 19.43 1.30 6.39
N SER A 230 20.52 0.92 7.06
CA SER A 230 20.57 0.88 8.52
C SER A 230 20.28 2.24 9.17
N HIS A 231 20.72 3.34 8.55
CA HIS A 231 20.46 4.70 9.05
C HIS A 231 19.00 5.11 8.81
N ARG A 232 18.52 4.99 7.56
CA ARG A 232 17.23 5.50 7.12
C ARG A 232 16.03 4.78 7.74
N PHE A 233 16.17 3.49 8.02
CA PHE A 233 15.11 2.66 8.56
C PHE A 233 15.29 2.34 10.05
N SER A 234 16.21 3.04 10.74
CA SER A 234 16.45 2.85 12.18
C SER A 234 15.25 3.21 13.08
N GLN A 235 14.32 4.02 12.57
CA GLN A 235 13.10 4.43 13.28
C GLN A 235 11.83 3.79 12.71
N SER A 236 11.97 2.85 11.75
CA SER A 236 10.85 2.11 11.20
C SER A 236 10.21 1.20 12.25
N PRO A 237 8.90 0.91 12.17
CA PRO A 237 8.23 0.00 13.10
C PRO A 237 8.93 -1.35 13.23
N ASN A 238 9.42 -1.92 12.12
CA ASN A 238 10.12 -3.20 12.09
C ASN A 238 11.65 -3.02 11.87
N SER A 239 12.24 -1.97 12.45
CA SER A 239 13.66 -1.64 12.25
C SER A 239 14.63 -2.78 12.61
N GLU A 240 14.33 -3.56 13.65
CA GLU A 240 15.15 -4.70 14.06
C GLU A 240 15.20 -5.77 12.96
N TYR A 241 14.06 -6.12 12.37
CA TYR A 241 13.98 -7.05 11.25
C TYR A 241 14.80 -6.54 10.05
N ILE A 242 14.62 -5.27 9.66
CA ILE A 242 15.32 -4.66 8.52
C ILE A 242 16.84 -4.70 8.71
N ILE A 243 17.31 -4.31 9.89
CA ILE A 243 18.76 -4.26 10.20
C ILE A 243 19.34 -5.68 10.28
N ASN A 244 18.61 -6.64 10.84
CA ASN A 244 19.04 -8.04 10.89
C ASN A 244 19.15 -8.64 9.49
N LEU A 245 18.16 -8.39 8.62
CA LEU A 245 18.18 -8.80 7.22
C LEU A 245 19.40 -8.24 6.47
N ALA A 246 19.62 -6.93 6.55
CA ALA A 246 20.77 -6.30 5.91
C ALA A 246 22.11 -6.81 6.46
N SER A 247 22.21 -7.01 7.78
CA SER A 247 23.41 -7.56 8.45
C SER A 247 23.70 -9.00 8.07
N PHE A 248 22.65 -9.81 7.90
CA PHE A 248 22.78 -11.17 7.41
C PHE A 248 23.44 -11.24 6.03
N TYR A 249 23.00 -10.44 5.07
CA TYR A 249 23.63 -10.43 3.75
C TYR A 249 25.06 -9.90 3.78
N MET A 250 25.40 -8.94 4.65
CA MET A 250 26.78 -8.56 4.89
C MET A 250 27.64 -9.71 5.41
N ASN A 251 27.10 -10.52 6.33
CA ASN A 251 27.79 -11.70 6.86
C ASN A 251 28.01 -12.78 5.79
N ILE A 252 26.99 -13.08 4.97
CA ILE A 252 27.12 -14.02 3.83
C ILE A 252 28.21 -13.57 2.86
N LEU A 253 28.27 -12.27 2.57
CA LEU A 253 29.32 -11.68 1.74
C LEU A 253 30.71 -11.70 2.41
N GLY A 254 30.79 -12.10 3.68
CA GLY A 254 32.03 -12.13 4.46
C GLY A 254 32.51 -10.75 4.92
N TYR A 255 31.60 -9.80 5.07
CA TYR A 255 31.91 -8.41 5.40
C TYR A 255 31.67 -8.12 6.89
N ASP A 256 32.65 -7.46 7.52
CA ASP A 256 32.58 -7.04 8.92
C ASP A 256 31.77 -5.75 9.04
N ILE A 257 30.56 -5.86 9.60
CA ILE A 257 29.67 -4.71 9.83
C ILE A 257 30.21 -3.71 10.86
N GLU A 258 31.16 -4.10 11.70
CA GLU A 258 31.81 -3.23 12.69
C GLU A 258 32.94 -2.38 12.12
N ASN A 259 33.29 -2.55 10.84
CA ASN A 259 34.27 -1.72 10.18
C ASN A 259 33.65 -0.38 9.73
N TYR A 260 33.77 0.65 10.55
CA TYR A 260 33.23 2.00 10.32
C TYR A 260 34.27 2.99 9.76
N GLU A 261 35.47 2.54 9.39
CA GLU A 261 36.49 3.45 8.89
C GLU A 261 36.06 4.11 7.58
N ILE A 262 36.29 5.42 7.49
CA ILE A 262 35.97 6.27 6.33
C ILE A 262 37.21 6.93 5.79
N SER A 263 37.30 7.11 4.49
CA SER A 263 38.39 7.88 3.87
C SER A 263 37.99 8.36 2.47
N ASN A 264 38.23 9.62 2.18
CA ASN A 264 38.07 10.22 0.86
C ASN A 264 39.28 9.98 -0.08
N ASN A 265 40.34 9.41 0.44
CA ASN A 265 41.53 9.05 -0.31
C ASN A 265 42.02 7.69 0.19
N THR A 266 41.54 6.61 -0.41
CA THR A 266 41.66 5.27 0.16
C THR A 266 42.13 4.24 -0.86
N GLN A 267 42.75 3.18 -0.33
CA GLN A 267 43.03 1.93 -1.03
C GLN A 267 42.10 0.78 -0.57
N ASN A 268 41.09 1.10 0.22
CA ASN A 268 40.16 0.11 0.78
C ASN A 268 38.71 0.42 0.33
N ALA A 269 38.09 -0.52 -0.37
CA ALA A 269 36.73 -0.37 -0.87
C ALA A 269 35.67 -0.27 0.25
N ILE A 270 35.94 -0.85 1.44
CA ILE A 270 35.09 -0.66 2.64
C ILE A 270 35.06 0.81 3.06
N HIS A 271 36.25 1.41 3.19
CA HIS A 271 36.40 2.83 3.58
C HIS A 271 35.72 3.76 2.56
N LEU A 272 35.80 3.40 1.26
CA LEU A 272 35.11 4.13 0.19
C LEU A 272 33.59 4.02 0.34
N GLY A 273 33.05 2.82 0.52
CA GLY A 273 31.62 2.59 0.71
C GLY A 273 31.06 3.31 1.94
N ASN A 274 31.77 3.23 3.07
CA ASN A 274 31.42 3.96 4.30
C ASN A 274 31.48 5.48 4.09
N TYR A 275 32.49 5.99 3.35
CA TYR A 275 32.61 7.41 3.04
C TYR A 275 31.45 7.91 2.18
N ILE A 276 31.11 7.18 1.13
CA ILE A 276 29.94 7.49 0.28
C ILE A 276 28.68 7.56 1.13
N ALA A 277 28.38 6.51 1.90
CA ALA A 277 27.20 6.46 2.75
C ALA A 277 27.11 7.65 3.72
N GLN A 278 28.23 7.98 4.39
CA GLN A 278 28.25 9.11 5.32
C GLN A 278 27.92 10.43 4.64
N ASN A 279 28.41 10.68 3.42
CA ASN A 279 28.10 11.90 2.70
C ASN A 279 26.62 11.96 2.28
N TYR A 280 26.03 10.85 1.85
CA TYR A 280 24.59 10.80 1.56
C TYR A 280 23.72 10.95 2.82
N ILE A 281 24.16 10.47 3.98
CA ILE A 281 23.50 10.73 5.26
C ILE A 281 23.53 12.24 5.57
N GLN A 282 24.73 12.86 5.51
CA GLN A 282 24.86 14.29 5.80
C GLN A 282 24.10 15.16 4.79
N TYR A 283 24.17 14.83 3.49
CA TYR A 283 23.37 15.49 2.46
C TYR A 283 21.87 15.42 2.77
N GLY A 284 21.40 14.24 3.19
CA GLY A 284 19.99 14.04 3.53
C GLY A 284 19.56 14.80 4.78
N LEU A 285 20.41 15.00 5.76
CA LEU A 285 20.10 15.82 6.94
C LEU A 285 19.94 17.32 6.59
N ASP A 286 20.48 17.75 5.43
CA ASP A 286 20.48 19.15 4.97
C ASP A 286 19.57 19.38 3.75
N ASP A 287 18.92 18.34 3.20
CA ASP A 287 18.17 18.41 1.95
C ASP A 287 16.76 19.01 2.04
N GLY A 288 16.38 19.51 3.21
CA GLY A 288 15.07 20.11 3.44
C GLY A 288 13.94 19.14 3.78
N SER A 289 14.22 17.84 3.87
CA SER A 289 13.20 16.82 4.23
C SER A 289 12.83 16.78 5.71
N ASN A 290 13.60 17.45 6.56
CA ASN A 290 13.46 17.43 8.03
C ASN A 290 13.63 16.02 8.63
N GLU A 291 14.61 15.27 8.12
CA GLU A 291 14.87 13.89 8.56
C GLU A 291 15.18 13.77 10.05
N GLU A 292 15.93 14.73 10.65
CA GLU A 292 16.26 14.73 12.08
C GLU A 292 15.01 14.70 12.98
N LEU A 293 13.89 15.30 12.53
CA LEU A 293 12.61 15.31 13.22
C LEU A 293 11.60 14.34 12.57
N ASN A 294 12.10 13.23 12.03
CA ASN A 294 11.29 12.17 11.42
C ASN A 294 10.30 12.68 10.36
N TYR A 295 10.73 13.65 9.57
CA TYR A 295 9.97 14.25 8.46
C TYR A 295 8.70 15.01 8.87
N GLU A 296 8.59 15.44 10.13
CA GLU A 296 7.48 16.26 10.62
C GLU A 296 7.40 17.60 9.87
N ASN A 297 6.16 18.07 9.64
CA ASN A 297 5.92 19.42 9.11
C ASN A 297 6.39 20.46 10.12
N GLN A 298 7.00 21.55 9.64
CA GLN A 298 7.54 22.61 10.49
C GLN A 298 6.56 23.76 10.69
N TYR A 299 5.69 24.04 9.71
CA TYR A 299 4.78 25.18 9.75
C TYR A 299 3.37 24.87 9.23
N TYR A 300 3.16 23.79 8.47
CA TYR A 300 1.83 23.46 7.99
C TYR A 300 0.90 23.03 9.12
N GLN A 301 -0.33 23.59 9.09
CA GLN A 301 -1.43 23.19 9.97
C GLN A 301 -2.71 23.02 9.13
N PRO A 302 -3.53 21.99 9.37
CA PRO A 302 -4.79 21.82 8.66
C PRO A 302 -5.80 22.90 9.04
N VAL A 303 -6.59 23.34 8.06
CA VAL A 303 -7.67 24.34 8.29
C VAL A 303 -8.89 23.69 8.93
N ASN A 304 -9.18 22.44 8.53
CA ASN A 304 -10.36 21.71 8.98
C ASN A 304 -10.07 20.88 10.23
N ASP A 305 -11.05 20.85 11.13
CA ASP A 305 -11.05 19.90 12.24
C ASP A 305 -11.19 18.46 11.71
N PRO A 306 -10.65 17.46 12.43
CA PRO A 306 -10.67 16.08 11.98
C PRO A 306 -12.11 15.51 11.83
N LEU A 307 -12.35 14.78 10.72
CA LEU A 307 -13.56 14.01 10.50
C LEU A 307 -13.41 12.61 11.10
N SER A 308 -14.39 12.14 11.86
CA SER A 308 -14.53 10.74 12.21
C SER A 308 -15.38 10.01 11.16
N PRO A 309 -14.82 9.09 10.35
CA PRO A 309 -15.58 8.40 9.31
C PRO A 309 -16.74 7.53 9.83
N LEU A 310 -16.70 7.13 11.11
CA LEU A 310 -17.76 6.36 11.75
C LEU A 310 -19.02 7.17 12.09
N LEU A 311 -18.91 8.50 12.04
CA LEU A 311 -20.07 9.37 12.21
C LEU A 311 -20.65 9.75 10.84
N SER A 312 -21.97 9.90 10.76
CA SER A 312 -22.66 10.32 9.55
C SER A 312 -22.42 11.80 9.26
N GLY A 313 -22.31 12.15 7.96
CA GLY A 313 -22.22 13.53 7.51
C GLY A 313 -20.86 14.17 7.68
N ASN A 314 -20.78 15.48 7.38
CA ASN A 314 -19.63 16.35 7.57
C ASN A 314 -20.07 17.82 7.51
N GLU A 315 -21.12 18.18 8.23
CA GLU A 315 -21.74 19.51 8.16
C GLU A 315 -20.85 20.61 8.77
N ASP A 316 -19.97 20.23 9.70
CA ASP A 316 -19.11 21.16 10.45
C ASP A 316 -17.77 21.46 9.77
N ILE A 317 -17.54 21.04 8.54
CA ILE A 317 -16.32 21.34 7.79
C ILE A 317 -16.14 22.86 7.65
N ILE A 318 -14.95 23.38 7.99
CA ILE A 318 -14.67 24.82 7.97
C ILE A 318 -14.50 25.34 6.54
N ASP A 319 -13.70 24.61 5.73
CA ASP A 319 -13.48 24.92 4.31
C ASP A 319 -13.56 23.63 3.48
N PRO A 320 -14.64 23.43 2.70
CA PRO A 320 -14.83 22.22 1.90
C PRO A 320 -13.85 22.08 0.73
N ASN A 321 -13.04 23.09 0.45
CA ASN A 321 -12.00 23.03 -0.58
C ASN A 321 -10.66 22.49 -0.04
N ARG A 322 -10.49 22.53 1.29
CA ARG A 322 -9.21 22.24 1.95
C ARG A 322 -9.20 20.81 2.55
N TRP A 323 -8.01 20.25 2.60
CA TRP A 323 -7.80 18.93 3.19
C TRP A 323 -8.29 18.88 4.64
N GLN A 324 -8.86 17.72 5.00
CA GLN A 324 -9.38 17.45 6.33
C GLN A 324 -8.73 16.18 6.88
N PRO A 325 -8.11 16.21 8.07
CA PRO A 325 -7.61 15.01 8.73
C PRO A 325 -8.76 14.04 9.04
N LEU A 326 -8.44 12.74 9.14
CA LEU A 326 -9.39 11.74 9.62
C LEU A 326 -8.97 11.24 11.00
N THR A 327 -9.93 11.10 11.90
CA THR A 327 -9.74 10.37 13.16
C THR A 327 -10.32 8.98 13.04
N LEU A 328 -9.45 7.96 13.03
CA LEU A 328 -9.81 6.55 12.92
C LEU A 328 -9.90 5.92 14.31
N ASN A 329 -10.62 4.80 14.44
CA ASN A 329 -10.61 4.03 15.68
C ASN A 329 -9.24 3.41 15.95
N VAL A 330 -8.64 2.88 14.90
CA VAL A 330 -7.30 2.31 14.86
C VAL A 330 -6.69 2.72 13.53
N PHE A 331 -5.46 3.19 13.57
CA PHE A 331 -4.68 3.43 12.37
C PHE A 331 -3.62 2.35 12.26
N ILE A 332 -3.68 1.57 11.16
CA ILE A 332 -2.69 0.58 10.79
C ILE A 332 -2.06 1.05 9.50
N ASP A 333 -0.77 1.26 9.52
CA ASP A 333 -0.03 1.69 8.34
C ASP A 333 0.51 0.51 7.52
N GLN A 334 1.35 0.81 6.55
CA GLN A 334 1.97 -0.14 5.65
C GLN A 334 2.79 -1.23 6.35
N SER A 335 3.36 -0.96 7.51
CA SER A 335 4.11 -1.98 8.28
C SER A 335 3.21 -3.03 8.95
N GLY A 336 1.89 -2.88 8.85
CA GLY A 336 0.91 -3.73 9.54
C GLY A 336 0.84 -3.49 11.05
N GLN A 337 1.56 -2.48 11.57
CA GLN A 337 1.58 -2.15 12.99
C GLN A 337 0.54 -1.10 13.35
N ILE A 338 -0.06 -1.27 14.53
CA ILE A 338 -0.93 -0.23 15.10
C ILE A 338 -0.04 0.95 15.50
N THR A 339 -0.20 2.07 14.83
CA THR A 339 0.43 3.31 15.26
C THR A 339 -0.34 3.84 16.47
N GLY A 340 0.33 4.43 17.42
CA GLY A 340 -0.36 5.00 18.59
C GLY A 340 -1.18 6.26 18.30
N GLU A 341 -1.23 6.71 17.04
CA GLU A 341 -1.85 7.95 16.61
C GLU A 341 -3.05 7.67 15.70
N ASN A 342 -4.25 8.01 16.22
CA ASN A 342 -5.50 7.76 15.50
C ASN A 342 -5.85 8.88 14.49
N THR A 343 -5.15 10.01 14.52
CA THR A 343 -5.34 11.14 13.61
C THR A 343 -4.00 11.47 12.95
N PRO A 344 -3.60 10.72 11.90
CA PRO A 344 -2.32 10.93 11.27
C PRO A 344 -2.22 12.34 10.66
N PRO A 345 -1.09 13.07 10.91
CA PRO A 345 -0.88 14.40 10.36
C PRO A 345 -0.72 14.36 8.84
N PHE A 346 -0.82 15.53 8.19
CA PHE A 346 -0.52 15.62 6.76
C PHE A 346 0.93 15.20 6.49
N LEU A 347 1.10 14.19 5.68
CA LEU A 347 2.41 13.69 5.29
C LEU A 347 3.05 14.57 4.22
N GLY A 348 4.17 15.21 4.56
CA GLY A 348 5.00 15.93 3.60
C GLY A 348 4.36 17.18 3.00
N ALA A 349 3.55 17.95 3.77
CA ALA A 349 2.94 19.19 3.29
C ALA A 349 3.97 20.24 2.78
N GLU A 350 5.22 20.10 3.20
CA GLU A 350 6.34 21.01 2.89
C GLU A 350 7.38 20.37 1.97
N TRP A 351 7.07 19.20 1.37
CA TRP A 351 8.02 18.39 0.61
C TRP A 351 8.53 19.05 -0.69
N GLY A 352 7.82 20.07 -1.18
CA GLY A 352 8.31 20.90 -2.29
C GLY A 352 9.62 21.63 -2.00
N ASN A 353 10.02 21.74 -0.72
CA ASN A 353 11.29 22.35 -0.31
C ASN A 353 12.48 21.37 -0.32
N VAL A 354 12.24 20.08 -0.53
CA VAL A 354 13.30 19.06 -0.58
C VAL A 354 14.15 19.24 -1.83
N TYR A 355 15.45 19.07 -1.71
CA TYR A 355 16.37 19.18 -2.84
C TYR A 355 16.04 18.16 -3.92
N SER A 356 15.80 18.66 -5.13
CA SER A 356 15.46 17.83 -6.30
C SER A 356 16.70 17.24 -6.96
N PHE A 357 16.50 16.18 -7.77
CA PHE A 357 17.52 15.57 -8.61
C PHE A 357 17.80 16.39 -9.88
N GLY A 358 16.76 16.76 -10.62
CA GLY A 358 16.89 17.41 -11.91
C GLY A 358 15.81 18.43 -12.25
N LEU A 359 14.95 18.84 -11.31
CA LEU A 359 13.97 19.89 -11.55
C LEU A 359 14.65 21.26 -11.75
N ASN A 360 14.21 21.99 -12.78
CA ASN A 360 14.76 23.28 -13.10
C ASN A 360 14.18 24.39 -12.23
N GLN A 361 15.03 25.32 -11.80
CA GLN A 361 14.59 26.53 -11.08
C GLN A 361 13.68 27.43 -11.92
N GLU A 362 13.74 27.33 -13.26
CA GLU A 362 12.86 28.06 -14.18
C GLU A 362 11.41 27.58 -14.09
N ASP A 363 11.17 26.34 -13.67
CA ASP A 363 9.86 25.73 -13.49
C ASP A 363 9.31 25.89 -12.07
N LEU A 364 10.06 26.57 -11.20
CA LEU A 364 9.69 26.79 -9.81
C LEU A 364 8.84 28.04 -9.64
N THR A 365 7.65 27.88 -9.04
CA THR A 365 6.85 28.96 -8.49
C THR A 365 6.91 28.91 -6.95
N VAL A 366 7.22 30.04 -6.33
CA VAL A 366 7.21 30.15 -4.87
C VAL A 366 5.95 30.87 -4.45
N PHE A 367 5.10 30.15 -3.74
CA PHE A 367 3.90 30.72 -3.12
C PHE A 367 4.13 30.98 -1.65
N SER A 368 3.34 31.89 -1.06
CA SER A 368 3.42 32.19 0.37
C SER A 368 2.04 32.12 1.02
N ARG A 369 1.98 31.49 2.19
CA ARG A 369 0.81 31.41 3.06
C ARG A 369 1.28 31.61 4.51
N GLU A 370 0.70 32.58 5.23
CA GLU A 370 0.97 32.82 6.67
C GLU A 370 2.47 32.92 7.01
N ASP A 371 3.24 33.73 6.27
CA ASP A 371 4.68 33.93 6.44
C ASP A 371 5.58 32.72 6.10
N SER A 372 5.00 31.64 5.54
CA SER A 372 5.74 30.44 5.10
C SER A 372 5.68 30.29 3.58
N ASN A 373 6.77 29.77 3.00
CA ASN A 373 6.90 29.57 1.57
C ASN A 373 6.66 28.11 1.19
N TYR A 374 5.97 27.93 0.06
CA TYR A 374 5.73 26.64 -0.59
C TYR A 374 6.36 26.67 -1.98
N ASN A 375 7.31 25.80 -2.19
CA ASN A 375 7.93 25.60 -3.49
C ASN A 375 7.10 24.64 -4.34
N VAL A 376 6.69 25.10 -5.51
CA VAL A 376 5.84 24.35 -6.44
C VAL A 376 6.50 24.32 -7.82
N TYR A 377 6.99 23.15 -8.19
CA TYR A 377 7.51 22.90 -9.54
C TYR A 377 6.39 22.48 -10.47
N HIS A 378 6.44 22.96 -11.71
CA HIS A 378 5.45 22.64 -12.77
C HIS A 378 4.00 22.86 -12.32
N ASP A 379 3.73 24.04 -11.76
CA ASP A 379 2.39 24.38 -11.26
C ASP A 379 1.33 24.21 -12.36
N PRO A 380 0.36 23.28 -12.20
CA PRO A 380 -0.71 23.07 -13.18
C PRO A 380 -1.84 24.08 -13.06
N GLY A 381 -1.76 25.02 -12.12
CA GLY A 381 -2.83 25.91 -11.73
C GLY A 381 -3.78 25.30 -10.69
N PRO A 382 -4.72 26.08 -10.17
CA PRO A 382 -5.64 25.66 -9.11
C PRO A 382 -6.64 24.60 -9.62
N PRO A 383 -7.00 23.62 -8.75
CA PRO A 383 -8.13 22.72 -9.03
C PRO A 383 -9.45 23.50 -9.00
N PRO A 384 -10.55 22.96 -9.56
CA PRO A 384 -11.88 23.54 -9.39
C PRO A 384 -12.24 23.68 -7.89
N LEU A 385 -12.81 24.81 -7.51
CA LEU A 385 -13.18 25.11 -6.12
C LEU A 385 -14.69 25.27 -5.98
N LEU A 386 -15.21 24.84 -4.84
CA LEU A 386 -16.58 25.17 -4.43
C LEU A 386 -16.60 26.62 -3.97
N ASN A 387 -17.03 27.52 -4.87
CA ASN A 387 -17.07 28.96 -4.64
C ASN A 387 -18.41 29.58 -5.12
N ASN A 388 -18.48 30.89 -5.21
CA ASN A 388 -19.68 31.58 -5.72
C ASN A 388 -19.76 31.66 -7.25
N SER A 389 -18.80 31.10 -7.97
CA SER A 389 -18.84 30.98 -9.44
C SER A 389 -19.58 29.69 -9.83
N ASP A 390 -20.59 29.83 -10.68
CA ASP A 390 -21.43 28.69 -11.08
C ASP A 390 -20.61 27.60 -11.80
N GLN A 391 -19.64 27.99 -12.64
CA GLN A 391 -18.85 27.03 -13.43
C GLN A 391 -17.86 26.25 -12.56
N GLU A 392 -17.04 26.91 -11.74
CA GLU A 392 -16.09 26.20 -10.89
C GLU A 392 -16.77 25.29 -9.87
N SER A 393 -17.87 25.79 -9.27
CA SER A 393 -18.67 24.94 -8.37
C SER A 393 -19.29 23.75 -9.09
N PHE A 394 -19.73 23.92 -10.34
CA PHE A 394 -20.21 22.81 -11.17
C PHE A 394 -19.12 21.78 -11.42
N ASP A 395 -17.92 22.20 -11.81
CA ASP A 395 -16.79 21.32 -12.09
C ASP A 395 -16.34 20.57 -10.83
N PHE A 396 -16.28 21.26 -9.68
CA PHE A 396 -16.03 20.65 -8.38
C PHE A 396 -17.05 19.56 -8.04
N ILE A 397 -18.34 19.89 -8.06
CA ILE A 397 -19.43 18.99 -7.70
C ILE A 397 -19.46 17.79 -8.65
N ASN A 398 -19.29 18.04 -9.96
CA ASN A 398 -19.33 16.97 -10.97
C ASN A 398 -18.16 15.98 -10.80
N ALA A 399 -16.94 16.46 -10.48
CA ALA A 399 -15.80 15.60 -10.22
C ALA A 399 -16.05 14.62 -9.06
N PHE A 400 -16.57 15.11 -7.93
CA PHE A 400 -16.86 14.26 -6.78
C PHE A 400 -18.11 13.38 -6.96
N SER A 401 -19.08 13.83 -7.75
CA SER A 401 -20.21 13.00 -8.17
C SER A 401 -19.76 11.81 -9.01
N MET A 402 -18.79 11.99 -9.93
CA MET A 402 -18.20 10.89 -10.67
C MET A 402 -17.51 9.87 -9.77
N VAL A 403 -16.78 10.30 -8.75
CA VAL A 403 -16.13 9.39 -7.79
C VAL A 403 -17.17 8.53 -7.08
N SER A 404 -18.30 9.10 -6.67
CA SER A 404 -19.39 8.32 -6.05
C SER A 404 -20.01 7.30 -7.00
N ILE A 405 -20.18 7.66 -8.28
CA ILE A 405 -20.72 6.77 -9.32
C ILE A 405 -19.74 5.62 -9.60
N TRP A 406 -18.44 5.87 -9.67
CA TRP A 406 -17.44 4.81 -9.89
C TRP A 406 -17.42 3.75 -8.80
N GLY A 407 -17.82 4.07 -7.58
CA GLY A 407 -18.03 3.08 -6.53
C GLY A 407 -19.04 1.99 -6.90
N SER A 408 -19.98 2.27 -7.84
CA SER A 408 -20.93 1.28 -8.37
C SER A 408 -20.26 0.22 -9.27
N HIS A 409 -19.09 0.50 -9.81
CA HIS A 409 -18.35 -0.40 -10.68
C HIS A 409 -17.72 -1.58 -9.93
N LEU A 410 -17.60 -1.49 -8.61
CA LEU A 410 -17.06 -2.55 -7.73
C LEU A 410 -18.04 -3.73 -7.52
N SER A 411 -19.22 -3.70 -8.13
CA SER A 411 -20.23 -4.75 -7.97
C SER A 411 -19.74 -6.12 -8.44
N SER A 412 -19.73 -7.08 -7.54
CA SER A 412 -19.50 -8.50 -7.83
C SER A 412 -20.69 -9.18 -8.51
N GLU A 413 -21.90 -8.63 -8.34
CA GLU A 413 -23.13 -9.18 -8.91
C GLU A 413 -23.39 -8.73 -10.35
N ASN A 414 -22.72 -7.70 -10.81
CA ASN A 414 -22.90 -7.16 -12.14
C ASN A 414 -22.13 -8.02 -13.17
N SER A 415 -22.87 -8.58 -14.13
CA SER A 415 -22.34 -9.41 -15.21
C SER A 415 -21.60 -8.61 -16.31
N THR A 416 -21.35 -7.32 -16.11
CA THR A 416 -20.59 -6.50 -17.06
C THR A 416 -19.17 -7.06 -17.19
N SER A 417 -18.83 -7.52 -18.39
CA SER A 417 -17.52 -8.08 -18.70
C SER A 417 -16.73 -7.10 -19.56
N TRP A 418 -15.48 -6.91 -19.19
CA TRP A 418 -14.51 -6.12 -19.96
C TRP A 418 -13.47 -7.02 -20.60
N ASP A 419 -13.06 -6.67 -21.82
CA ASP A 419 -11.80 -7.14 -22.37
C ASP A 419 -10.68 -6.27 -21.79
N ILE A 420 -9.88 -6.85 -20.92
CA ILE A 420 -8.74 -6.19 -20.23
C ILE A 420 -7.42 -6.39 -20.98
N SER A 421 -7.46 -6.95 -22.18
CA SER A 421 -6.26 -7.08 -23.01
C SER A 421 -5.79 -5.73 -23.55
N PRO A 422 -4.51 -5.60 -23.93
CA PRO A 422 -4.00 -4.36 -24.52
C PRO A 422 -4.71 -3.93 -25.81
N ASN A 423 -5.47 -4.82 -26.45
CA ASN A 423 -6.29 -4.48 -27.64
C ASN A 423 -7.53 -3.65 -27.32
N SER A 424 -7.94 -3.62 -26.05
CA SER A 424 -9.21 -3.02 -25.63
C SER A 424 -9.03 -1.70 -24.89
N ILE A 425 -7.99 -1.55 -24.08
CA ILE A 425 -7.83 -0.44 -23.13
C ILE A 425 -6.42 0.16 -23.17
N GLY A 426 -6.32 1.40 -22.68
CA GLY A 426 -5.04 2.02 -22.31
C GLY A 426 -4.26 2.68 -23.46
N ASN A 427 -4.80 2.79 -24.65
CA ASN A 427 -4.12 3.43 -25.78
C ASN A 427 -4.87 4.66 -26.29
N PHE A 428 -4.81 5.76 -25.57
CA PHE A 428 -5.33 7.04 -26.04
C PHE A 428 -4.23 8.11 -26.05
N SER A 429 -4.36 9.06 -26.98
CA SER A 429 -3.48 10.22 -27.00
C SER A 429 -3.87 11.20 -25.91
N LEU A 430 -2.90 11.75 -25.19
CA LEU A 430 -3.12 12.82 -24.22
C LEU A 430 -3.80 14.05 -24.84
N ASP A 431 -3.60 14.29 -26.15
CA ASP A 431 -4.27 15.35 -26.89
C ASP A 431 -5.78 15.15 -27.02
N ASN A 432 -6.28 13.95 -26.77
CA ASN A 432 -7.70 13.59 -26.82
C ASN A 432 -8.39 13.60 -25.46
N LEU A 433 -7.65 13.91 -24.39
CA LEU A 433 -8.26 14.07 -23.06
C LEU A 433 -9.23 15.26 -23.09
N PRO A 434 -10.40 15.12 -22.43
CA PRO A 434 -11.32 16.23 -22.25
C PRO A 434 -10.63 17.39 -21.51
N ILE A 435 -10.80 18.61 -22.01
CA ILE A 435 -10.30 19.83 -21.37
C ILE A 435 -11.31 20.30 -20.32
N GLU A 436 -12.60 20.23 -20.67
CA GLU A 436 -13.69 20.65 -19.80
C GLU A 436 -14.28 19.43 -19.06
N VAL A 437 -14.56 19.58 -17.77
CA VAL A 437 -15.13 18.51 -16.95
C VAL A 437 -16.48 18.02 -17.50
N SER A 438 -17.28 18.91 -18.07
CA SER A 438 -18.55 18.56 -18.73
C SER A 438 -18.42 17.58 -19.90
N ASP A 439 -17.25 17.49 -20.51
CA ASP A 439 -16.99 16.61 -21.66
C ASP A 439 -16.57 15.19 -21.23
N TYR A 440 -16.25 15.00 -19.94
CA TYR A 440 -15.86 13.68 -19.41
C TYR A 440 -16.96 12.63 -19.58
N ASN A 441 -18.24 13.04 -19.56
CA ASN A 441 -19.36 12.12 -19.79
C ASN A 441 -19.35 11.50 -21.20
N ASN A 442 -18.72 12.17 -22.17
CA ASN A 442 -18.54 11.65 -23.53
C ASN A 442 -17.28 10.80 -23.66
N PHE A 443 -16.30 11.03 -22.79
CA PHE A 443 -15.04 10.31 -22.76
C PHE A 443 -15.12 9.02 -21.93
N TYR A 444 -15.82 9.07 -20.79
CA TYR A 444 -15.96 7.94 -19.87
C TYR A 444 -17.43 7.52 -19.76
N ASN A 445 -17.71 6.23 -19.95
CA ASN A 445 -19.08 5.71 -19.88
C ASN A 445 -19.47 5.38 -18.44
N TYR A 446 -20.44 6.10 -17.89
CA TYR A 446 -20.90 5.90 -16.49
C TYR A 446 -21.54 4.55 -16.23
N LEU A 447 -22.24 3.96 -17.22
CA LEU A 447 -22.96 2.70 -17.05
C LEU A 447 -22.05 1.48 -17.17
N SER A 448 -21.27 1.43 -18.26
CA SER A 448 -20.38 0.30 -18.55
C SER A 448 -18.97 0.48 -17.96
N GLY A 449 -18.60 1.72 -17.69
CA GLY A 449 -17.23 2.09 -17.38
C GLY A 449 -16.31 2.08 -18.61
N GLY A 450 -15.08 2.52 -18.42
CA GLY A 450 -14.08 2.60 -19.48
C GLY A 450 -14.17 3.87 -20.31
N ASP A 451 -13.05 4.22 -20.93
CA ASP A 451 -12.93 5.37 -21.80
C ASP A 451 -13.35 5.06 -23.25
N SER A 452 -13.37 6.07 -24.09
CA SER A 452 -13.75 5.98 -25.51
C SER A 452 -12.58 5.62 -26.43
N SER A 453 -11.41 5.31 -25.89
CA SER A 453 -10.22 4.98 -26.68
C SER A 453 -10.28 3.58 -27.27
N ASN A 454 -9.39 3.31 -28.21
CA ASN A 454 -9.13 1.98 -28.73
C ASN A 454 -7.82 1.47 -28.15
N GLY A 455 -7.72 0.17 -27.94
CA GLY A 455 -6.48 -0.47 -27.54
C GLY A 455 -5.45 -0.57 -28.67
N HIS A 456 -4.37 -1.30 -28.42
CA HIS A 456 -3.33 -1.60 -29.40
C HIS A 456 -3.73 -2.76 -30.31
N ASP A 457 -3.84 -2.53 -31.62
CA ASP A 457 -4.24 -3.57 -32.59
C ASP A 457 -3.31 -4.78 -32.59
N LEU A 458 -2.01 -4.55 -32.50
CA LEU A 458 -0.97 -5.58 -32.61
C LEU A 458 0.05 -5.50 -31.48
N ASN A 459 0.47 -6.65 -30.99
CA ASN A 459 1.66 -6.76 -30.17
C ASN A 459 2.90 -6.39 -31.02
N PRO A 460 3.66 -5.37 -30.69
CA PRO A 460 4.75 -4.86 -31.51
C PRO A 460 5.94 -5.82 -31.62
N PHE A 461 6.04 -6.80 -30.71
CA PHE A 461 7.09 -7.82 -30.73
C PHE A 461 6.74 -8.99 -31.63
N THR A 462 5.51 -9.50 -31.55
CA THR A 462 5.07 -10.66 -32.33
C THR A 462 4.44 -10.30 -33.67
N ASN A 463 3.99 -9.05 -33.84
CA ASN A 463 3.20 -8.58 -34.97
C ASN A 463 1.84 -9.31 -35.14
N LEU A 464 1.33 -9.91 -34.06
CA LEU A 464 0.04 -10.57 -34.01
C LEU A 464 -0.93 -9.76 -33.15
N PRO A 465 -2.26 -9.86 -33.38
CA PRO A 465 -3.24 -9.29 -32.46
C PRO A 465 -3.05 -9.82 -31.04
N TYR A 466 -3.38 -9.02 -30.05
CA TYR A 466 -3.50 -9.48 -28.69
C TYR A 466 -4.72 -10.39 -28.56
N GLU A 467 -4.58 -11.49 -27.83
CA GLU A 467 -5.71 -12.34 -27.48
C GLU A 467 -6.63 -11.62 -26.49
N PRO A 468 -7.95 -11.57 -26.73
CA PRO A 468 -8.88 -11.00 -25.77
C PRO A 468 -8.81 -11.68 -24.41
N GLN A 469 -8.88 -10.88 -23.35
CA GLN A 469 -8.92 -11.38 -21.97
C GLN A 469 -10.13 -10.76 -21.26
N TYR A 470 -11.16 -11.55 -21.07
CA TYR A 470 -12.39 -11.08 -20.42
C TYR A 470 -12.36 -11.33 -18.92
N ALA A 471 -12.65 -10.26 -18.16
CA ALA A 471 -12.85 -10.29 -16.73
C ALA A 471 -14.15 -9.57 -16.36
N LEU A 472 -14.74 -9.89 -15.22
CA LEU A 472 -15.84 -9.09 -14.69
C LEU A 472 -15.28 -7.71 -14.29
N ARG A 473 -16.01 -6.65 -14.64
CA ARG A 473 -15.62 -5.28 -14.33
C ARG A 473 -15.36 -5.08 -12.83
N GLY A 474 -16.25 -5.63 -11.97
CA GLY A 474 -16.11 -5.51 -10.53
C GLY A 474 -14.82 -6.15 -10.00
N ASP A 475 -14.47 -7.34 -10.48
CA ASP A 475 -13.25 -8.04 -10.10
C ASP A 475 -12.01 -7.26 -10.55
N TYR A 476 -12.01 -6.82 -11.81
CA TYR A 476 -10.91 -6.02 -12.33
C TYR A 476 -10.72 -4.70 -11.59
N SER A 477 -11.83 -4.00 -11.28
CA SER A 477 -11.78 -2.73 -10.56
C SER A 477 -11.26 -2.90 -9.12
N ARG A 478 -11.65 -4.00 -8.43
CA ARG A 478 -11.14 -4.31 -7.09
C ARG A 478 -9.65 -4.65 -7.12
N VAL A 479 -9.23 -5.55 -8.02
CA VAL A 479 -7.80 -5.91 -8.17
C VAL A 479 -6.95 -4.67 -8.44
N LEU A 480 -7.39 -3.75 -9.31
CA LEU A 480 -6.66 -2.51 -9.55
C LEU A 480 -6.59 -1.60 -8.32
N ALA A 481 -7.70 -1.46 -7.60
CA ALA A 481 -7.75 -0.64 -6.41
C ALA A 481 -6.79 -1.17 -5.33
N GLU A 482 -6.76 -2.49 -5.14
CA GLU A 482 -5.92 -3.13 -4.13
C GLU A 482 -4.45 -3.20 -4.51
N PHE A 483 -4.14 -3.47 -5.78
CA PHE A 483 -2.76 -3.44 -6.29
C PHE A 483 -2.09 -2.07 -6.09
N TRP A 484 -2.86 -0.98 -6.22
CA TRP A 484 -2.34 0.38 -6.06
C TRP A 484 -2.63 0.99 -4.67
N ALA A 485 -3.20 0.22 -3.75
CA ALA A 485 -3.38 0.68 -2.37
C ALA A 485 -2.04 0.77 -1.63
N ASP A 486 -1.94 1.73 -0.72
CA ASP A 486 -0.80 1.86 0.20
C ASP A 486 -1.09 1.09 1.51
N GLY A 487 -1.57 -0.15 1.38
CA GLY A 487 -1.91 -1.02 2.51
C GLY A 487 -0.68 -1.70 3.13
N PRO A 488 -0.88 -2.59 4.11
CA PRO A 488 0.19 -3.39 4.69
C PRO A 488 0.99 -4.14 3.61
N GLU A 489 2.32 -4.23 3.82
CA GLU A 489 3.28 -4.89 2.92
C GLU A 489 3.41 -4.26 1.52
N SER A 490 2.91 -3.02 1.33
CA SER A 490 3.07 -2.28 0.09
C SER A 490 4.44 -1.61 0.00
N GLU A 491 5.04 -1.60 -1.17
CA GLU A 491 6.27 -0.83 -1.44
C GLU A 491 6.00 0.66 -1.68
N THR A 492 4.76 1.13 -1.54
CA THR A 492 4.28 2.44 -1.99
C THR A 492 4.50 2.70 -3.49
N PRO A 493 3.85 3.69 -4.12
CA PRO A 493 3.94 3.89 -5.56
C PRO A 493 5.35 3.97 -6.15
N PRO A 494 6.32 4.67 -5.53
CA PRO A 494 7.68 4.67 -6.06
C PRO A 494 8.34 3.30 -6.00
N GLY A 495 8.13 2.51 -4.93
CA GLY A 495 8.68 1.16 -4.80
C GLY A 495 8.06 0.18 -5.80
N HIS A 496 6.77 0.27 -6.10
CA HIS A 496 6.12 -0.55 -7.13
C HIS A 496 6.83 -0.45 -8.49
N TRP A 497 7.32 0.72 -8.86
CA TRP A 497 8.04 0.88 -10.12
C TRP A 497 9.42 0.24 -10.10
N PHE A 498 10.06 0.11 -8.94
CA PHE A 498 11.28 -0.69 -8.80
C PHE A 498 10.98 -2.19 -8.89
N VAL A 499 9.88 -2.66 -8.30
CA VAL A 499 9.42 -4.05 -8.46
C VAL A 499 9.11 -4.37 -9.93
N ILE A 500 8.42 -3.48 -10.63
CA ILE A 500 8.15 -3.63 -12.07
C ILE A 500 9.45 -3.67 -12.86
N LEU A 501 10.40 -2.75 -12.59
CA LEU A 501 11.70 -2.74 -13.23
C LEU A 501 12.48 -4.05 -12.97
N ASN A 502 12.44 -4.55 -11.74
CA ASN A 502 13.07 -5.82 -11.37
C ASN A 502 12.49 -6.99 -12.19
N LYS A 503 11.17 -7.07 -12.34
CA LYS A 503 10.51 -8.08 -13.20
C LYS A 503 10.93 -7.95 -14.67
N VAL A 504 11.04 -6.72 -15.17
CA VAL A 504 11.53 -6.47 -16.54
C VAL A 504 12.99 -6.89 -16.68
N ASN A 505 13.84 -6.62 -15.68
CA ASN A 505 15.26 -6.99 -15.69
C ASN A 505 15.49 -8.50 -15.70
N ASP A 506 14.56 -9.27 -15.14
CA ASP A 506 14.58 -10.72 -15.09
C ASP A 506 13.95 -11.38 -16.34
N ASP A 507 13.28 -10.62 -17.20
CA ASP A 507 12.65 -11.17 -18.40
C ASP A 507 13.72 -11.62 -19.41
N PRO A 508 13.70 -12.88 -19.84
CA PRO A 508 14.69 -13.42 -20.78
C PRO A 508 14.66 -12.79 -22.17
N LEU A 509 13.59 -12.06 -22.51
CA LEU A 509 13.46 -11.33 -23.76
C LEU A 509 14.08 -9.94 -23.70
N LEU A 510 14.46 -9.46 -22.50
CA LEU A 510 15.10 -8.16 -22.35
C LEU A 510 16.53 -8.20 -22.91
N VAL A 511 16.82 -7.29 -23.81
CA VAL A 511 18.19 -7.03 -24.28
C VAL A 511 18.72 -5.78 -23.60
N LYS A 512 19.63 -5.95 -22.63
CA LYS A 512 20.16 -4.87 -21.77
C LYS A 512 21.11 -3.94 -22.57
N LYS A 513 20.50 -3.04 -23.34
CA LYS A 513 21.18 -2.00 -24.12
C LYS A 513 20.57 -0.64 -23.85
N PHE A 514 21.37 0.32 -23.48
CA PHE A 514 20.88 1.68 -23.30
C PHE A 514 20.27 2.23 -24.59
N GLN A 515 19.02 2.72 -24.52
CA GLN A 515 18.22 3.22 -25.65
C GLN A 515 18.12 2.20 -26.82
N ALA A 516 18.01 0.91 -26.52
CA ALA A 516 18.01 -0.17 -27.49
C ALA A 516 19.22 -0.17 -28.46
N SER A 517 20.26 0.58 -28.14
CA SER A 517 21.44 0.78 -29.00
C SER A 517 22.73 0.59 -28.21
N GLY A 518 23.88 0.59 -28.92
CA GLY A 518 25.16 0.47 -28.25
C GLY A 518 25.56 -0.95 -27.85
N GLU A 519 26.49 -1.06 -26.91
CA GLU A 519 27.00 -2.34 -26.39
C GLU A 519 26.03 -2.97 -25.40
N LEU A 520 26.14 -4.28 -25.26
CA LEU A 520 25.40 -5.03 -24.24
C LEU A 520 26.00 -4.71 -22.87
N LEU A 521 25.17 -4.24 -21.95
CA LEU A 521 25.58 -3.95 -20.58
C LEU A 521 25.56 -5.24 -19.72
N SER A 522 26.46 -5.31 -18.74
CA SER A 522 26.41 -6.35 -17.71
C SER A 522 25.16 -6.13 -16.82
N ASN A 523 24.74 -7.18 -16.11
CA ASN A 523 23.61 -7.06 -15.15
C ASN A 523 23.88 -5.94 -14.14
N LEU A 524 25.07 -5.89 -13.55
CA LEU A 524 25.42 -4.87 -12.58
C LEU A 524 25.31 -3.44 -13.17
N GLU A 525 25.88 -3.22 -14.35
CA GLU A 525 25.88 -1.88 -14.96
C GLU A 525 24.46 -1.46 -15.36
N TRP A 526 23.64 -2.40 -15.83
CA TRP A 526 22.24 -2.15 -16.15
C TRP A 526 21.45 -1.77 -14.90
N ASP A 527 21.56 -2.57 -13.84
CA ASP A 527 20.82 -2.37 -12.60
C ASP A 527 21.22 -1.04 -11.93
N ILE A 528 22.52 -0.76 -11.81
CA ILE A 528 23.04 0.50 -11.25
C ILE A 528 22.49 1.72 -11.98
N LYS A 529 22.54 1.71 -13.32
CA LYS A 529 22.11 2.87 -14.13
C LYS A 529 20.59 3.02 -14.13
N SER A 530 19.85 1.92 -14.23
CA SER A 530 18.40 1.95 -14.24
C SER A 530 17.82 2.37 -12.89
N TYR A 531 18.37 1.86 -11.78
CA TYR A 531 17.95 2.28 -10.42
C TYR A 531 18.26 3.74 -10.15
N PHE A 532 19.44 4.21 -10.54
CA PHE A 532 19.84 5.60 -10.35
C PHE A 532 18.88 6.56 -11.07
N ILE A 533 18.61 6.33 -12.37
CA ILE A 533 17.76 7.25 -13.14
C ILE A 533 16.28 7.13 -12.72
N LEU A 534 15.79 5.93 -12.44
CA LEU A 534 14.43 5.74 -11.95
C LEU A 534 14.24 6.38 -10.58
N GLY A 535 15.19 6.16 -9.66
CA GLY A 535 15.16 6.75 -8.31
C GLY A 535 15.13 8.27 -8.35
N GLY A 536 16.02 8.90 -9.13
CA GLY A 536 16.04 10.35 -9.30
C GLY A 536 14.76 10.91 -9.89
N THR A 537 14.20 10.24 -10.90
CA THR A 537 12.95 10.64 -11.53
C THR A 537 11.75 10.55 -10.57
N LEU A 538 11.67 9.47 -9.79
CA LEU A 538 10.57 9.31 -8.82
C LEU A 538 10.73 10.28 -7.64
N HIS A 539 11.95 10.56 -7.24
CA HIS A 539 12.20 11.59 -6.23
C HIS A 539 11.74 12.98 -6.71
N ASP A 540 12.07 13.37 -7.93
CA ASP A 540 11.59 14.63 -8.53
C ASP A 540 10.06 14.67 -8.65
N ALA A 541 9.45 13.56 -9.03
CA ALA A 541 7.98 13.42 -9.05
C ALA A 541 7.38 13.65 -7.65
N ALA A 542 8.01 13.12 -6.60
CA ALA A 542 7.58 13.35 -5.22
C ALA A 542 7.69 14.82 -4.82
N VAL A 543 8.83 15.47 -5.09
CA VAL A 543 9.07 16.90 -4.79
C VAL A 543 8.02 17.77 -5.50
N SER A 544 7.80 17.54 -6.80
CA SER A 544 6.83 18.30 -7.58
C SER A 544 5.39 18.10 -7.06
N VAL A 545 4.94 16.85 -6.93
CA VAL A 545 3.56 16.52 -6.55
C VAL A 545 3.24 17.00 -5.14
N TRP A 546 4.12 16.76 -4.17
CA TRP A 546 3.85 17.18 -2.79
C TRP A 546 4.00 18.68 -2.58
N GLY A 547 4.83 19.38 -3.39
CA GLY A 547 4.81 20.84 -3.45
C GLY A 547 3.43 21.38 -3.88
N ILE A 548 2.84 20.78 -4.93
CA ILE A 548 1.48 21.10 -5.39
C ILE A 548 0.45 20.76 -4.31
N LYS A 549 0.51 19.56 -3.71
CA LYS A 549 -0.41 19.13 -2.65
C LYS A 549 -0.35 20.03 -1.41
N GLY A 550 0.84 20.41 -0.97
CA GLY A 550 1.03 21.28 0.18
C GLY A 550 0.51 22.69 -0.06
N TRP A 551 0.69 23.24 -1.27
CA TRP A 551 0.19 24.56 -1.62
C TRP A 551 -1.32 24.60 -1.78
N TYR A 552 -1.90 23.74 -2.65
CA TYR A 552 -3.35 23.75 -2.91
C TYR A 552 -4.14 23.12 -1.77
N ASP A 553 -3.54 22.22 -0.99
CA ASP A 553 -4.14 21.61 0.19
C ASP A 553 -5.57 21.12 -0.05
N TYR A 554 -5.80 20.45 -1.17
CA TYR A 554 -7.12 20.16 -1.71
C TYR A 554 -7.80 18.99 -1.01
N VAL A 555 -9.10 19.13 -0.82
CA VAL A 555 -9.98 18.18 -0.13
C VAL A 555 -9.93 16.77 -0.75
N ARG A 556 -10.27 15.77 0.07
CA ARG A 556 -10.45 14.37 -0.32
C ARG A 556 -11.93 14.00 -0.49
N PRO A 557 -12.25 12.99 -1.35
CA PRO A 557 -13.63 12.63 -1.66
C PRO A 557 -14.52 12.36 -0.43
N ILE A 558 -14.01 11.66 0.60
CA ILE A 558 -14.82 11.32 1.78
C ILE A 558 -15.35 12.58 2.49
N SER A 559 -14.51 13.60 2.63
CA SER A 559 -14.91 14.85 3.28
C SER A 559 -15.97 15.59 2.48
N VAL A 560 -15.78 15.69 1.15
CA VAL A 560 -16.63 16.54 0.32
C VAL A 560 -17.92 15.85 -0.12
N ILE A 561 -17.91 14.54 -0.42
CA ILE A 561 -19.15 13.82 -0.79
C ILE A 561 -20.13 13.86 0.39
N ARG A 562 -19.65 13.62 1.60
CA ARG A 562 -20.46 13.71 2.82
C ARG A 562 -20.99 15.13 3.07
N TYR A 563 -20.15 16.16 2.87
CA TYR A 563 -20.55 17.56 2.98
C TYR A 563 -21.62 17.94 1.96
N LEU A 564 -21.40 17.66 0.67
CA LEU A 564 -22.34 18.00 -0.40
C LEU A 564 -23.68 17.28 -0.23
N SER A 565 -23.70 16.06 0.31
CA SER A 565 -24.92 15.32 0.60
C SER A 565 -25.78 15.99 1.65
N GLY A 566 -25.17 16.61 2.66
CA GLY A 566 -25.85 17.40 3.69
C GLY A 566 -26.50 18.67 3.15
N LEU A 567 -25.96 19.24 2.04
CA LEU A 567 -26.59 20.38 1.36
C LEU A 567 -27.86 20.02 0.59
N GLY A 568 -28.00 18.76 0.17
CA GLY A 568 -29.15 18.27 -0.62
C GLY A 568 -28.83 18.11 -2.12
N GLN A 569 -29.82 18.33 -2.99
CA GLN A 569 -29.70 18.15 -4.44
C GLN A 569 -29.70 19.48 -5.21
N SER A 570 -29.00 19.49 -6.36
CA SER A 570 -28.90 20.70 -7.22
C SER A 570 -29.71 20.65 -8.52
N SER A 571 -30.43 19.56 -8.78
CA SER A 571 -31.12 19.35 -10.09
C SER A 571 -32.52 19.93 -10.17
N ASN A 572 -33.27 20.02 -9.06
CA ASN A 572 -34.65 20.46 -9.07
C ASN A 572 -34.91 21.57 -8.03
N PRO A 573 -34.97 22.85 -8.46
CA PRO A 573 -35.19 24.00 -7.58
C PRO A 573 -36.58 24.04 -6.89
N SER A 574 -37.50 23.18 -7.30
CA SER A 574 -38.86 23.16 -6.73
C SER A 574 -39.00 22.25 -5.50
N LEU A 575 -37.99 21.47 -5.16
CA LEU A 575 -37.98 20.59 -4.01
C LEU A 575 -37.36 21.25 -2.79
N ASP A 576 -37.87 20.90 -1.59
CA ASP A 576 -37.42 21.50 -0.32
C ASP A 576 -35.96 21.23 -0.01
N ASN A 577 -35.39 20.14 -0.52
CA ASN A 577 -33.98 19.74 -0.37
C ASN A 577 -33.07 20.33 -1.46
N TYR A 578 -33.52 21.35 -2.19
CA TYR A 578 -32.71 21.99 -3.22
C TYR A 578 -31.64 22.90 -2.63
N HIS A 579 -30.41 22.71 -3.08
CA HIS A 579 -29.29 23.62 -2.84
C HIS A 579 -28.45 23.72 -4.12
N PRO A 580 -28.06 24.93 -4.58
CA PRO A 580 -27.33 25.10 -5.84
C PRO A 580 -25.95 24.40 -5.83
N GLN A 581 -25.36 24.18 -4.66
CA GLN A 581 -24.11 23.44 -4.47
C GLN A 581 -24.33 22.01 -3.95
N GLY A 582 -25.56 21.48 -3.96
CA GLY A 582 -25.86 20.09 -3.61
C GLY A 582 -25.40 19.12 -4.71
N LEU A 583 -25.56 17.82 -4.44
CA LEU A 583 -25.24 16.78 -5.43
C LEU A 583 -26.26 16.80 -6.58
N PRO A 584 -25.84 16.60 -7.83
CA PRO A 584 -26.77 16.45 -8.95
C PRO A 584 -27.51 15.12 -8.87
N ILE A 585 -28.78 15.08 -9.23
CA ILE A 585 -29.52 13.84 -9.40
C ILE A 585 -29.08 13.16 -10.69
N VAL A 586 -28.64 11.91 -10.58
CA VAL A 586 -28.25 11.05 -11.70
C VAL A 586 -29.01 9.74 -11.56
N GLU A 587 -30.00 9.53 -12.41
CA GLU A 587 -30.90 8.35 -12.32
C GLU A 587 -30.10 7.04 -12.24
N GLY A 588 -30.43 6.22 -11.25
CA GLY A 588 -29.76 4.95 -10.98
C GLY A 588 -28.46 5.03 -10.18
N PHE A 589 -27.97 6.25 -9.87
CA PHE A 589 -26.69 6.43 -9.13
C PHE A 589 -26.79 7.42 -7.97
N ILE A 590 -27.42 8.57 -8.19
CA ILE A 590 -27.59 9.63 -7.19
C ILE A 590 -29.04 10.05 -7.19
N GLU A 591 -29.77 9.71 -6.12
CA GLU A 591 -31.20 9.95 -6.00
C GLU A 591 -31.54 10.50 -4.61
N THR A 592 -32.79 10.93 -4.44
CA THR A 592 -33.34 11.27 -3.13
C THR A 592 -34.09 10.08 -2.54
N VAL A 593 -34.03 9.95 -1.22
CA VAL A 593 -34.86 9.00 -0.48
C VAL A 593 -36.32 9.45 -0.53
N GLU A 594 -37.23 8.60 -1.01
CA GLU A 594 -38.66 8.87 -1.12
C GLU A 594 -39.46 8.08 -0.08
N ASP A 595 -40.72 8.42 0.07
CA ASP A 595 -41.66 7.68 0.93
C ASP A 595 -41.83 6.22 0.42
N GLY A 596 -41.64 5.25 1.31
CA GLY A 596 -41.60 3.82 0.97
C GLY A 596 -40.26 3.27 0.57
N ASP A 597 -39.18 4.10 0.56
CA ASP A 597 -37.82 3.65 0.36
C ASP A 597 -37.31 2.90 1.60
N PHE A 598 -36.56 1.82 1.39
CA PHE A 598 -35.97 1.07 2.52
C PHE A 598 -34.98 1.89 3.37
N LEU A 599 -34.46 3.01 2.85
CA LEU A 599 -33.59 3.95 3.56
C LEU A 599 -34.36 5.07 4.27
N GLU A 600 -35.70 5.11 4.21
CA GLU A 600 -36.50 6.19 4.80
C GLU A 600 -36.33 6.37 6.31
N GLY A 601 -35.90 5.30 7.00
CA GLY A 601 -35.77 5.28 8.46
C GLY A 601 -37.08 4.92 9.17
N ASN A 602 -37.01 4.64 10.45
CA ASN A 602 -38.18 4.19 11.23
C ASN A 602 -39.23 5.28 11.46
N ASN A 603 -38.85 6.55 11.37
CA ASN A 603 -39.71 7.72 11.56
C ASN A 603 -39.67 8.65 10.34
N ASN A 604 -39.31 8.11 9.19
CA ASN A 604 -39.18 8.85 7.92
C ASN A 604 -38.10 9.96 7.98
N GLU A 605 -37.13 9.85 8.88
CA GLU A 605 -36.10 10.86 9.15
C GLU A 605 -35.10 11.07 7.99
N ASN A 606 -35.09 10.13 7.05
CA ASN A 606 -34.18 10.22 5.91
C ASN A 606 -34.87 10.63 4.61
N ILE A 607 -36.23 10.81 4.60
CA ILE A 607 -36.92 11.28 3.40
C ILE A 607 -36.34 12.64 2.97
N GLY A 608 -36.02 12.72 1.68
CA GLY A 608 -35.40 13.92 1.08
C GLY A 608 -33.87 13.97 1.17
N LYS A 609 -33.22 13.10 1.97
CA LYS A 609 -31.76 12.96 1.93
C LYS A 609 -31.28 12.36 0.62
N ILE A 610 -30.01 12.58 0.30
CA ILE A 610 -29.37 11.99 -0.88
C ILE A 610 -28.97 10.55 -0.59
N LYS A 611 -29.27 9.65 -1.51
CA LYS A 611 -28.78 8.27 -1.53
C LYS A 611 -27.89 8.04 -2.75
N LEU A 612 -26.90 7.18 -2.60
CA LEU A 612 -25.92 6.79 -3.64
C LEU A 612 -26.00 5.30 -3.90
N PHE A 613 -25.98 4.91 -5.17
CA PHE A 613 -25.76 3.51 -5.57
C PHE A 613 -24.25 3.29 -5.76
N THR A 614 -23.59 2.71 -4.77
CA THR A 614 -22.14 2.62 -4.67
C THR A 614 -21.73 1.43 -3.79
N TRP A 615 -20.44 1.21 -3.61
CA TRP A 615 -19.94 0.30 -2.57
C TRP A 615 -20.47 0.73 -1.20
N ARG A 616 -21.06 -0.21 -0.46
CA ARG A 616 -21.84 0.14 0.75
C ARG A 616 -21.00 0.50 1.97
N GLY A 617 -19.71 0.16 1.96
CA GLY A 617 -18.82 0.48 3.08
C GLY A 617 -18.83 -0.56 4.20
N HIS A 618 -18.06 -0.30 5.25
CA HIS A 618 -17.79 -1.22 6.35
C HIS A 618 -18.99 -1.50 7.25
N ASP A 619 -20.00 -0.63 7.27
CA ASP A 619 -21.24 -0.86 8.04
C ASP A 619 -22.05 -2.10 7.58
N TYR A 620 -21.65 -2.68 6.44
CA TYR A 620 -22.27 -3.86 5.83
C TYR A 620 -21.36 -5.09 5.86
N ILE A 621 -20.30 -5.05 6.65
CA ILE A 621 -19.35 -6.14 6.86
C ILE A 621 -19.40 -6.47 8.37
N ASP A 622 -20.06 -7.55 8.74
CA ASP A 622 -20.12 -8.03 10.13
C ASP A 622 -18.90 -8.91 10.46
N ASP A 623 -18.41 -9.65 9.48
CA ASP A 623 -17.27 -10.56 9.57
C ASP A 623 -16.35 -10.32 8.37
N GLU A 624 -15.15 -9.80 8.64
CA GLU A 624 -14.19 -9.40 7.59
C GLU A 624 -13.71 -10.59 6.74
N ASP A 625 -13.76 -11.82 7.28
CA ASP A 625 -13.33 -13.03 6.57
C ASP A 625 -14.45 -13.66 5.71
N LEU A 626 -15.71 -13.35 6.00
CA LEU A 626 -16.85 -14.03 5.39
C LEU A 626 -17.79 -13.12 4.60
N ASP A 627 -17.83 -11.84 4.96
CA ASP A 627 -18.80 -10.89 4.41
C ASP A 627 -18.19 -9.96 3.37
N GLN A 628 -19.01 -9.57 2.42
CA GLN A 628 -18.72 -8.52 1.45
C GLN A 628 -19.77 -7.41 1.54
N ALA A 629 -19.32 -6.16 1.61
CA ALA A 629 -20.25 -5.03 1.60
C ALA A 629 -21.08 -4.96 0.32
N SER A 630 -20.55 -5.47 -0.80
CA SER A 630 -21.09 -5.38 -2.16
C SER A 630 -21.51 -3.95 -2.55
N VAL A 631 -22.20 -3.76 -3.66
CA VAL A 631 -22.72 -2.48 -4.14
C VAL A 631 -24.22 -2.41 -3.91
N GLY A 632 -24.70 -1.25 -3.50
CA GLY A 632 -26.13 -1.00 -3.26
C GLY A 632 -26.40 0.44 -2.88
N TRP A 633 -27.65 0.75 -2.56
CA TRP A 633 -28.04 2.07 -2.11
C TRP A 633 -27.67 2.29 -0.64
N ILE A 634 -27.01 3.42 -0.36
CA ILE A 634 -26.69 3.93 0.97
C ILE A 634 -27.08 5.41 1.08
N LEU A 635 -27.21 5.92 2.29
CA LEU A 635 -27.26 7.37 2.50
C LEU A 635 -25.89 7.97 2.15
N ALA A 636 -25.89 9.04 1.34
CA ALA A 636 -24.65 9.67 0.88
C ALA A 636 -23.78 10.24 2.02
N GLU A 637 -24.40 10.61 3.12
CA GLU A 637 -23.74 11.05 4.35
C GLU A 637 -22.89 9.95 5.02
N ASN A 638 -23.05 8.69 4.61
CA ASN A 638 -22.30 7.52 5.09
C ASN A 638 -21.33 6.97 4.03
N TRP A 639 -21.05 7.71 2.97
CA TRP A 639 -20.18 7.24 1.90
C TRP A 639 -18.75 6.97 2.38
N TRP A 640 -18.20 5.82 1.95
CA TRP A 640 -16.83 5.39 2.17
C TRP A 640 -16.12 5.18 0.84
N PRO A 641 -14.82 5.51 0.73
CA PRO A 641 -13.99 4.97 -0.35
C PRO A 641 -13.78 3.47 -0.15
N TYR A 642 -13.50 2.74 -1.23
CA TYR A 642 -13.13 1.32 -1.17
C TYR A 642 -11.71 1.19 -0.62
N GLN A 643 -11.61 1.17 0.70
CA GLN A 643 -10.37 1.08 1.48
C GLN A 643 -10.66 0.44 2.85
N ARG A 644 -9.64 -0.04 3.53
CA ARG A 644 -9.75 -0.60 4.88
C ARG A 644 -10.19 0.44 5.90
N PRO A 645 -10.94 0.09 6.95
CA PRO A 645 -11.37 1.05 7.98
C PRO A 645 -10.21 1.57 8.82
N THR A 646 -9.08 0.86 8.81
CA THR A 646 -7.83 1.22 9.48
C THR A 646 -6.94 2.15 8.66
N PHE A 647 -7.20 2.29 7.34
CA PHE A 647 -6.49 3.15 6.39
C PHE A 647 -7.44 3.67 5.31
N VAL A 648 -8.34 4.57 5.67
CA VAL A 648 -9.47 5.01 4.83
C VAL A 648 -9.02 5.84 3.62
N THR A 649 -8.00 6.67 3.78
CA THR A 649 -7.38 7.45 2.71
C THR A 649 -5.99 7.89 3.15
N PRO A 650 -5.03 8.02 2.23
CA PRO A 650 -3.74 8.60 2.56
C PRO A 650 -3.86 9.97 3.22
N ASN A 651 -3.04 10.24 4.22
CA ASN A 651 -3.07 11.46 5.03
C ASN A 651 -2.36 12.64 4.35
N PHE A 652 -2.81 12.99 3.14
CA PHE A 652 -2.35 14.16 2.37
C PHE A 652 -3.41 14.60 1.35
N ALA A 653 -3.27 15.82 0.84
CA ALA A 653 -4.23 16.45 -0.09
C ALA A 653 -4.49 15.64 -1.36
N GLY A 654 -5.69 15.84 -1.94
CA GLY A 654 -6.18 15.09 -3.10
C GLY A 654 -5.55 15.47 -4.45
N TYR A 655 -5.17 16.74 -4.63
CA TYR A 655 -4.70 17.30 -5.91
C TYR A 655 -3.19 17.59 -5.88
N VAL A 656 -2.41 17.16 -6.85
CA VAL A 656 -2.68 16.25 -7.97
C VAL A 656 -2.47 14.78 -7.53
N SER A 657 -2.79 13.80 -8.40
CA SER A 657 -2.58 12.37 -8.09
C SER A 657 -1.10 12.02 -8.01
N GLY A 658 -0.66 11.49 -6.85
CA GLY A 658 0.69 10.95 -6.66
C GLY A 658 0.93 9.73 -7.55
N HIS A 659 0.05 8.74 -7.50
CA HIS A 659 0.17 7.50 -8.29
C HIS A 659 0.28 7.75 -9.79
N SER A 660 -0.56 8.63 -10.36
CA SER A 660 -0.51 8.94 -11.79
C SER A 660 0.80 9.62 -12.18
N THR A 661 1.32 10.51 -11.32
CA THR A 661 2.56 11.22 -11.59
C THR A 661 3.78 10.29 -11.49
N PHE A 662 3.88 9.48 -10.44
CA PHE A 662 4.93 8.46 -10.32
C PHE A 662 4.90 7.51 -11.51
N SER A 663 3.71 7.00 -11.87
CA SER A 663 3.57 6.05 -12.97
C SER A 663 3.94 6.66 -14.31
N ARG A 664 3.53 7.91 -14.58
CA ARG A 664 3.90 8.57 -15.83
C ARG A 664 5.39 8.87 -15.91
N ALA A 665 5.98 9.39 -14.83
CA ALA A 665 7.40 9.68 -14.76
C ALA A 665 8.27 8.42 -14.94
N ALA A 666 7.91 7.33 -14.23
CA ALA A 666 8.58 6.05 -14.36
C ALA A 666 8.46 5.46 -15.78
N ALA A 667 7.25 5.42 -16.33
CA ALA A 667 7.03 4.91 -17.68
C ALA A 667 7.85 5.68 -18.73
N GLU A 668 7.93 6.99 -18.60
CA GLU A 668 8.68 7.86 -19.52
C GLU A 668 10.18 7.65 -19.41
N VAL A 669 10.73 7.67 -18.20
CA VAL A 669 12.18 7.47 -18.00
C VAL A 669 12.61 6.06 -18.39
N LEU A 670 11.82 5.03 -18.08
CA LEU A 670 12.13 3.65 -18.47
C LEU A 670 12.02 3.46 -20.00
N THR A 671 11.06 4.11 -20.65
CA THR A 671 10.97 4.16 -22.11
C THR A 671 12.23 4.79 -22.74
N LEU A 672 12.69 5.91 -22.20
CA LEU A 672 13.93 6.57 -22.64
C LEU A 672 15.17 5.71 -22.36
N PHE A 673 15.23 5.06 -21.21
CA PHE A 673 16.37 4.22 -20.82
C PHE A 673 16.45 2.93 -21.64
N THR A 674 15.34 2.22 -21.80
CA THR A 674 15.29 0.94 -22.54
C THR A 674 15.23 1.13 -24.05
N GLY A 675 14.72 2.28 -24.53
CA GLY A 675 14.40 2.53 -25.94
C GLY A 675 13.11 1.87 -26.42
N SER A 676 12.24 1.42 -25.48
CA SER A 676 10.96 0.79 -25.77
C SER A 676 9.88 1.22 -24.79
N SER A 677 8.71 1.57 -25.29
CA SER A 677 7.50 1.83 -24.48
C SER A 677 6.72 0.56 -24.11
N TYR A 678 7.24 -0.61 -24.44
CA TYR A 678 6.58 -1.89 -24.22
C TYR A 678 7.42 -2.79 -23.32
N PHE A 679 6.75 -3.63 -22.54
CA PHE A 679 7.40 -4.72 -21.84
C PHE A 679 8.14 -5.67 -22.83
N PRO A 680 9.18 -6.38 -22.38
CA PRO A 680 9.80 -7.42 -23.18
C PRO A 680 8.75 -8.42 -23.69
N GLY A 681 8.80 -8.75 -25.00
CA GLY A 681 7.75 -9.57 -25.61
C GLY A 681 6.43 -8.86 -25.88
N GLY A 682 6.31 -7.56 -25.58
CA GLY A 682 5.17 -6.72 -25.90
C GLY A 682 4.01 -6.79 -24.93
N ILE A 683 4.12 -7.55 -23.83
CA ILE A 683 3.10 -7.65 -22.76
C ILE A 683 3.74 -8.02 -21.44
N GLY A 684 3.38 -7.30 -20.37
CA GLY A 684 3.59 -7.69 -18.97
C GLY A 684 2.36 -8.42 -18.42
N LYS A 685 2.56 -9.34 -17.48
CA LYS A 685 1.48 -10.04 -16.78
C LYS A 685 1.63 -9.83 -15.27
N PHE A 686 0.53 -9.47 -14.62
CA PHE A 686 0.38 -9.53 -13.19
C PHE A 686 -0.66 -10.60 -12.85
N SER A 687 -0.38 -11.44 -11.87
CA SER A 687 -1.33 -12.44 -11.37
C SER A 687 -1.73 -12.03 -9.97
N ALA A 688 -3.01 -11.68 -9.80
CA ALA A 688 -3.59 -11.51 -8.47
C ALA A 688 -3.94 -12.91 -7.93
N PRO A 689 -3.41 -13.34 -6.78
CA PRO A 689 -3.83 -14.56 -6.12
C PRO A 689 -5.32 -14.49 -5.75
N LYS A 690 -5.97 -15.64 -5.74
CA LYS A 690 -7.36 -15.73 -5.27
C LYS A 690 -7.36 -15.55 -3.75
N ASP A 691 -8.34 -14.80 -3.26
CA ASP A 691 -8.56 -14.55 -1.83
C ASP A 691 -7.42 -13.76 -1.12
N GLU A 692 -6.54 -13.08 -1.87
CA GLU A 692 -5.54 -12.15 -1.33
C GLU A 692 -6.12 -10.75 -1.09
N PHE A 693 -7.23 -10.43 -1.77
CA PHE A 693 -7.90 -9.13 -1.72
C PHE A 693 -9.27 -9.25 -1.06
N LEU A 694 -9.74 -8.16 -0.44
CA LEU A 694 -11.03 -8.06 0.26
C LEU A 694 -12.25 -8.37 -0.63
#